data_95186ce0b85eaa084f55e600d16d5c5e
#
_entry.id   95186ce0b85eaa084f55e600d16d5c5e
#
_cell.length_a   1.000
_cell.length_b   1.000
_cell.length_c   1.000
_cell.angle_alpha   90.00
_cell.angle_beta   90.00
_cell.angle_gamma   90.00
#
_symmetry.space_group_name_H-M   'P 1'
#
loop_
_entity.id
_entity.type
_entity.pdbx_description
1 polymer ?
#
loop_
_entity_poly.entity_id
_entity_poly.type
_entity_poly.pdbx_seq_one_letter_code
_entity_poly.pdbx_strand_id
1 'polypeptide(L)'
;MAEQKEGSSAQPHQEDVDKNSGDPPGTLAQEEKVRHSAAVGTTISGVKVETGLDNGETSSASSTERHISIQTKLEGLEMLVDLNGAGRKACPLCPEEKFKACYSHKLRRHLQNLHWKVYVEFEGQRMCICHLPCRQLKPNLSGDHAPGRLVAHYHCVVCSVTIARKTDMISHLKRHVNKGETEASYSGGSDIPFEDPVPIGQAYEIMKELGTNVQLLPNHTTPQKSDTYFNRKMKTNRQLVFCSLAVLAEERNPLECLDAFGATGIMGLQWAKHLHNAVKVTINDINEACVKMIRENCRLNHIRVEGGQAPHHTDAAGDVEGLPIASVEVFKMDANVIMHLRPFDYIHLDPFGTAVNYLDAAFRNVRNLGIVSVTSTDTGSLYSKALNVTLRHYSCQIVRTEYYRELAARMVVATVARAAARCNKGIEVLLAVAVEHFVLVVVRVLRGPTQADECTKKIRQLIHCQWCEERVFLKAGSMVEDNLYRQLPCNCHGSMPGKTAVELGPLWAGPLFNTGFLRRMLFAAVHHSMDDIQPLVKTLICESECTTLKSFSSHGHSLHTNQVECGVVIKTLQKAEEATSPDQSGKRKITEESGNVLKKPKPDASLEHPPFYYSIHRHSIRGMNMPKLNKFLQYLTEAGFRVSRTHFDPTGVRTDATLAQFKAVLTKYSVPTYTASQTGSHGLSTEEGTRKVE
;
A
#
# COMPACT_ATOMS: atom_id res chain seq x y z
N MET A 1 -39.64 41.15 -27.53
CA MET A 1 -41.02 40.65 -27.58
C MET A 1 -41.05 39.53 -26.55
N ALA A 2 -41.35 39.81 -25.31
CA ALA A 2 -42.67 39.94 -24.69
C ALA A 2 -43.38 38.61 -24.76
N GLU A 3 -43.87 37.96 -23.73
CA GLU A 3 -44.48 38.30 -22.42
C GLU A 3 -44.59 36.95 -21.65
N GLN A 4 -44.26 36.87 -20.36
CA GLN A 4 -45.15 36.97 -19.19
C GLN A 4 -46.30 35.95 -19.23
N LYS A 5 -46.61 35.15 -18.21
CA LYS A 5 -46.95 35.42 -16.79
C LYS A 5 -47.20 34.15 -16.01
N GLU A 6 -46.86 34.13 -14.74
CA GLU A 6 -47.61 33.88 -13.50
C GLU A 6 -48.28 32.49 -13.36
N GLY A 7 -48.30 31.77 -12.25
CA GLY A 7 -48.06 32.08 -10.85
C GLY A 7 -48.86 31.10 -10.02
N SER A 8 -48.61 30.98 -8.73
CA SER A 8 -49.44 30.42 -7.64
C SER A 8 -48.93 29.07 -7.09
N SER A 9 -48.20 29.03 -6.03
CA SER A 9 -48.49 29.03 -4.55
C SER A 9 -49.52 28.02 -4.09
N ALA A 10 -49.11 27.07 -3.25
CA ALA A 10 -49.68 26.73 -1.96
C ALA A 10 -48.92 25.57 -1.26
N GLN A 11 -48.41 25.84 -0.08
CA GLN A 11 -48.28 24.94 1.08
C GLN A 11 -49.48 25.26 2.00
N PRO A 12 -49.66 24.60 3.18
CA PRO A 12 -49.26 23.30 3.75
C PRO A 12 -50.47 22.55 4.39
N HIS A 13 -50.30 21.32 4.86
CA HIS A 13 -51.03 20.81 6.02
C HIS A 13 -50.23 19.77 6.80
N GLN A 14 -50.01 20.09 8.08
CA GLN A 14 -49.70 19.17 9.17
C GLN A 14 -50.99 18.46 9.57
N GLU A 15 -50.91 17.20 10.02
CA GLU A 15 -51.73 16.68 11.14
C GLU A 15 -50.99 15.50 11.80
N ASP A 16 -51.01 15.58 13.12
CA ASP A 16 -50.49 14.72 14.18
C ASP A 16 -51.37 13.49 14.45
N VAL A 17 -50.85 12.67 15.44
CA VAL A 17 -51.57 11.76 16.37
C VAL A 17 -51.64 10.29 15.93
N ASP A 18 -51.29 9.29 16.66
CA ASP A 18 -51.01 8.89 18.04
C ASP A 18 -50.70 7.37 18.13
N LYS A 19 -49.85 7.02 19.07
CA LYS A 19 -49.76 5.83 19.95
C LYS A 19 -50.36 4.47 19.53
N ASN A 20 -49.57 3.38 19.62
CA ASN A 20 -49.66 2.36 20.68
C ASN A 20 -48.72 1.16 20.50
N SER A 21 -47.90 0.93 21.45
CA SER A 21 -47.63 -0.23 22.33
C SER A 21 -47.74 -1.65 21.76
N GLY A 22 -46.71 -2.47 22.04
CA GLY A 22 -46.79 -3.93 22.04
C GLY A 22 -45.43 -4.65 22.06
N ASP A 23 -44.89 -4.82 23.26
CA ASP A 23 -43.90 -5.86 23.61
C ASP A 23 -44.61 -7.10 24.14
N PRO A 24 -43.93 -8.15 24.58
CA PRO A 24 -43.14 -9.20 23.90
C PRO A 24 -43.79 -10.60 24.08
N PRO A 25 -43.22 -11.75 23.95
CA PRO A 25 -42.42 -12.49 24.93
C PRO A 25 -41.35 -13.40 24.32
N GLY A 26 -40.42 -13.96 24.95
CA GLY A 26 -40.16 -14.53 26.24
C GLY A 26 -38.88 -15.36 26.19
N THR A 27 -38.12 -15.16 27.16
CA THR A 27 -37.39 -16.00 28.12
C THR A 27 -37.10 -17.46 27.83
N LEU A 28 -35.83 -17.83 28.08
CA LEU A 28 -35.51 -18.94 28.98
C LEU A 28 -34.17 -18.72 29.67
N ALA A 29 -34.23 -18.75 30.98
CA ALA A 29 -33.17 -18.62 31.96
C ALA A 29 -32.59 -20.00 32.33
N GLN A 30 -31.39 -20.00 32.91
CA GLN A 30 -30.95 -20.85 34.02
C GLN A 30 -29.73 -20.15 34.63
N GLU A 31 -29.84 -19.56 35.82
CA GLU A 31 -29.62 -20.04 37.19
C GLU A 31 -28.32 -20.85 37.36
N GLU A 32 -27.46 -20.41 38.21
CA GLU A 32 -27.21 -20.57 39.64
C GLU A 32 -25.81 -19.98 39.98
N LYS A 33 -25.43 -19.41 41.08
CA LYS A 33 -25.77 -19.48 42.51
C LYS A 33 -25.04 -18.35 43.26
N VAL A 34 -25.78 -17.71 44.09
CA VAL A 34 -25.34 -16.76 45.12
C VAL A 34 -24.62 -17.50 46.24
N ARG A 35 -23.49 -17.01 46.73
CA ARG A 35 -23.09 -17.12 48.13
C ARG A 35 -22.48 -15.81 48.61
N HIS A 36 -23.18 -15.24 49.57
CA HIS A 36 -22.72 -14.18 50.44
C HIS A 36 -21.53 -14.64 51.31
N SER A 37 -20.55 -13.79 51.52
CA SER A 37 -19.95 -13.59 52.84
C SER A 37 -19.21 -12.25 52.91
N ALA A 38 -19.69 -11.48 53.81
CA ALA A 38 -19.14 -10.55 54.77
C ALA A 38 -17.95 -9.62 54.31
N ALA A 39 -18.27 -8.36 54.48
CA ALA A 39 -17.36 -7.24 54.57
C ALA A 39 -16.35 -7.41 55.70
N VAL A 40 -15.06 -7.21 55.37
CA VAL A 40 -14.06 -6.78 56.33
C VAL A 40 -13.35 -5.57 55.70
N GLY A 41 -13.66 -4.41 56.26
CA GLY A 41 -12.94 -3.20 56.00
C GLY A 41 -11.50 -3.30 56.49
N THR A 42 -10.57 -2.98 55.65
CA THR A 42 -9.21 -2.68 56.09
C THR A 42 -8.83 -1.28 55.57
N THR A 43 -8.99 -0.34 56.50
CA THR A 43 -8.39 1.00 56.47
C THR A 43 -6.90 0.87 56.28
N ILE A 44 -6.37 1.46 55.22
CA ILE A 44 -4.94 1.73 55.14
C ILE A 44 -4.76 3.13 55.73
N SER A 45 -4.24 3.13 56.96
CA SER A 45 -3.75 4.26 57.67
C SER A 45 -2.56 4.91 56.94
N GLY A 46 -2.61 6.20 56.71
CA GLY A 46 -1.88 7.23 57.34
C GLY A 46 -0.40 7.36 56.89
N VAL A 47 -0.16 8.25 55.94
CA VAL A 47 1.05 9.06 56.01
C VAL A 47 0.63 10.44 56.55
N LYS A 48 0.94 10.68 57.82
CA LYS A 48 0.84 11.99 58.45
C LYS A 48 1.85 12.94 57.83
N VAL A 49 1.37 14.08 57.38
CA VAL A 49 2.18 15.28 57.18
C VAL A 49 2.20 16.00 58.49
N GLU A 50 3.30 15.99 59.21
CA GLU A 50 3.58 16.90 60.33
C GLU A 50 4.00 18.25 59.78
N THR A 51 3.23 19.26 60.13
CA THR A 51 3.63 20.69 60.03
C THR A 51 4.53 21.02 61.19
N GLY A 52 5.79 21.20 60.89
CA GLY A 52 6.77 21.82 61.81
C GLY A 52 7.26 23.12 61.19
N LEU A 53 6.86 24.24 61.80
CA LEU A 53 7.51 25.54 61.63
C LEU A 53 8.90 25.50 62.24
N ASP A 54 9.95 25.72 61.47
CA ASP A 54 11.11 26.45 62.00
C ASP A 54 11.87 27.18 60.90
N ASN A 55 12.39 28.38 61.26
CA ASN A 55 13.04 29.35 60.41
C ASN A 55 14.49 28.95 60.09
N GLY A 56 14.89 29.12 58.84
CA GLY A 56 16.30 29.03 58.46
C GLY A 56 16.52 29.26 56.97
N GLU A 57 16.95 30.46 56.63
CA GLU A 57 17.36 30.85 55.29
C GLU A 57 18.43 29.91 54.72
N THR A 58 18.17 29.32 53.56
CA THR A 58 19.20 29.10 52.52
C THR A 58 18.52 28.72 51.20
N SER A 59 18.96 29.37 50.16
CA SER A 59 18.63 29.20 48.74
C SER A 59 18.46 27.74 48.28
N SER A 60 17.30 27.38 47.76
CA SER A 60 17.15 26.17 46.93
C SER A 60 16.25 26.46 45.74
N ALA A 61 16.80 26.21 44.56
CA ALA A 61 16.11 26.22 43.29
C ALA A 61 14.89 25.26 43.33
N SER A 62 13.70 25.75 43.00
CA SER A 62 12.50 24.96 42.90
C SER A 62 12.60 23.97 41.73
N SER A 63 12.88 22.70 42.02
CA SER A 63 12.70 21.61 41.09
C SER A 63 11.18 21.41 40.90
N THR A 64 10.67 21.81 39.75
CA THR A 64 9.31 21.46 39.31
C THR A 64 9.25 19.94 39.18
N GLU A 65 8.55 19.27 40.08
CA GLU A 65 8.33 17.81 40.00
C GLU A 65 7.67 17.43 38.67
N ARG A 66 8.39 16.65 37.85
CA ARG A 66 7.91 16.16 36.57
C ARG A 66 6.81 15.09 36.78
N HIS A 67 5.79 15.09 35.90
CA HIS A 67 4.76 14.07 35.97
C HIS A 67 5.33 12.66 35.77
N ILE A 68 4.85 11.68 36.53
CA ILE A 68 5.33 10.29 36.53
C ILE A 68 5.27 9.57 35.16
N SER A 69 4.49 10.07 34.22
CA SER A 69 4.46 9.55 32.84
C SER A 69 5.63 9.98 31.97
N ILE A 70 6.49 10.89 32.43
CA ILE A 70 7.68 11.37 31.73
C ILE A 70 8.88 10.57 32.23
N GLN A 71 9.48 9.76 31.36
CA GLN A 71 10.54 8.84 31.73
C GLN A 71 11.65 8.82 30.66
N THR A 72 12.88 8.57 31.06
CA THR A 72 14.03 8.41 30.16
C THR A 72 14.24 6.94 29.76
N LYS A 73 13.92 6.01 30.67
CA LYS A 73 14.13 4.57 30.51
C LYS A 73 12.90 3.80 30.97
N LEU A 74 12.73 2.57 30.48
CA LEU A 74 11.61 1.70 30.86
C LEU A 74 11.63 1.36 32.36
N GLU A 75 12.82 1.17 32.90
CA GLU A 75 13.05 0.89 34.32
C GLU A 75 12.45 1.99 35.22
N GLY A 76 12.40 3.24 34.77
CA GLY A 76 11.76 4.33 35.49
C GLY A 76 10.25 4.10 35.70
N LEU A 77 9.53 3.52 34.73
CA LEU A 77 8.14 3.12 34.93
C LEU A 77 8.00 1.88 35.84
N GLU A 78 8.97 0.97 35.78
CA GLU A 78 8.99 -0.24 36.60
C GLU A 78 9.32 0.07 38.07
N MET A 79 10.14 1.09 38.33
CA MET A 79 10.48 1.56 39.68
C MET A 79 9.34 2.25 40.41
N LEU A 80 8.33 2.81 39.67
CA LEU A 80 7.14 3.39 40.29
C LEU A 80 6.27 2.33 40.99
N VAL A 81 6.56 1.06 40.77
CA VAL A 81 5.82 -0.06 41.37
C VAL A 81 6.85 -1.10 41.81
N ASP A 82 6.83 -1.49 43.10
CA ASP A 82 7.67 -2.60 43.56
C ASP A 82 7.28 -3.92 42.86
N LEU A 83 7.92 -4.21 41.73
CA LEU A 83 7.64 -5.42 40.94
C LEU A 83 8.21 -6.69 41.54
N ASN A 84 9.04 -6.61 42.60
CA ASN A 84 9.66 -7.75 43.25
C ASN A 84 8.86 -8.25 44.47
N GLY A 85 7.95 -7.44 45.01
CA GLY A 85 7.08 -7.81 46.13
C GLY A 85 5.95 -8.75 45.71
N ALA A 86 5.52 -9.61 46.63
CA ALA A 86 4.38 -10.52 46.45
C ALA A 86 3.05 -9.77 46.35
N GLY A 87 2.08 -10.29 45.57
CA GLY A 87 0.73 -9.76 45.48
C GLY A 87 0.36 -9.13 44.16
N ARG A 88 -0.89 -8.65 44.09
CA ARG A 88 -1.44 -7.92 42.92
C ARG A 88 -1.10 -6.44 43.05
N LYS A 89 -0.69 -5.83 41.95
CA LYS A 89 -0.27 -4.44 41.90
C LYS A 89 -1.01 -3.69 40.82
N ALA A 90 -1.35 -2.42 41.09
CA ALA A 90 -2.03 -1.53 40.17
C ALA A 90 -1.05 -0.85 39.21
N CYS A 91 -1.52 -0.43 38.05
CA CYS A 91 -0.73 0.36 37.12
C CYS A 91 -0.62 1.81 37.61
N PRO A 92 0.60 2.42 37.66
CA PRO A 92 0.76 3.78 38.12
C PRO A 92 0.20 4.84 37.15
N LEU A 93 -0.13 4.48 35.91
CA LEU A 93 -0.63 5.38 34.86
C LEU A 93 -2.05 5.04 34.37
N CYS A 94 -2.72 4.05 34.99
CA CYS A 94 -4.09 3.69 34.68
C CYS A 94 -4.97 3.66 35.94
N PRO A 95 -6.20 4.15 35.88
CA PRO A 95 -7.16 3.92 36.96
C PRO A 95 -7.63 2.45 36.98
N GLU A 96 -8.13 2.00 38.11
CA GLU A 96 -8.46 0.59 38.34
C GLU A 96 -9.59 0.09 37.44
N GLU A 97 -10.51 0.96 37.04
CA GLU A 97 -11.58 0.65 36.09
C GLU A 97 -11.04 0.27 34.70
N LYS A 98 -9.87 0.82 34.33
CA LYS A 98 -9.26 0.58 33.02
C LYS A 98 -8.26 -0.57 33.03
N PHE A 99 -7.53 -0.74 34.13
CA PHE A 99 -6.58 -1.84 34.31
C PHE A 99 -6.55 -2.32 35.76
N LYS A 100 -7.20 -3.44 36.02
CA LYS A 100 -7.31 -4.01 37.36
C LYS A 100 -5.95 -4.51 37.87
N ALA A 101 -5.73 -4.36 39.15
CA ALA A 101 -4.52 -4.83 39.84
C ALA A 101 -4.22 -6.32 39.48
N CYS A 102 -2.98 -6.60 39.11
CA CYS A 102 -2.57 -7.92 38.62
C CYS A 102 -1.15 -8.28 39.10
N TYR A 103 -0.71 -9.52 38.86
CA TYR A 103 0.64 -9.98 39.20
C TYR A 103 1.72 -9.27 38.37
N SER A 104 2.91 -9.13 38.92
CA SER A 104 4.06 -8.39 38.39
C SER A 104 4.37 -8.67 36.93
N HIS A 105 4.31 -9.93 36.47
CA HIS A 105 4.60 -10.31 35.09
C HIS A 105 3.55 -9.73 34.07
N LYS A 106 2.29 -9.66 34.47
CA LYS A 106 1.20 -9.06 33.65
C LYS A 106 1.30 -7.53 33.67
N LEU A 107 1.64 -6.95 34.81
CA LEU A 107 1.85 -5.52 34.93
C LEU A 107 3.07 -5.05 34.11
N ARG A 108 4.20 -5.75 34.20
CA ARG A 108 5.39 -5.46 33.37
C ARG A 108 5.06 -5.48 31.87
N ARG A 109 4.32 -6.49 31.40
CA ARG A 109 3.88 -6.57 30.02
C ARG A 109 2.93 -5.41 29.63
N HIS A 110 2.07 -4.99 30.53
CA HIS A 110 1.19 -3.84 30.34
C HIS A 110 1.99 -2.52 30.26
N LEU A 111 2.92 -2.28 31.17
CA LEU A 111 3.82 -1.11 31.14
C LEU A 111 4.61 -1.05 29.83
N GLN A 112 5.21 -2.16 29.42
CA GLN A 112 5.98 -2.26 28.17
C GLN A 112 5.12 -2.05 26.92
N ASN A 113 3.98 -2.72 26.82
CA ASN A 113 3.20 -2.77 25.58
C ASN A 113 2.22 -1.62 25.41
N LEU A 114 1.76 -0.99 26.49
CA LEU A 114 0.86 0.15 26.42
C LEU A 114 1.64 1.47 26.67
N HIS A 115 2.18 1.66 27.85
CA HIS A 115 2.75 2.96 28.19
C HIS A 115 4.10 3.22 27.54
N TRP A 116 5.02 2.25 27.56
CA TRP A 116 6.34 2.42 26.94
C TRP A 116 6.34 2.43 25.42
N LYS A 117 5.38 1.75 24.77
CA LYS A 117 5.22 1.78 23.29
C LYS A 117 4.39 2.94 22.78
N VAL A 118 3.53 3.54 23.61
CA VAL A 118 2.66 4.65 23.22
C VAL A 118 3.13 5.92 23.94
N TYR A 119 4.03 6.63 23.31
CA TYR A 119 4.68 7.82 23.88
C TYR A 119 4.95 8.90 22.81
N VAL A 120 5.29 10.08 23.26
CA VAL A 120 5.94 11.15 22.49
C VAL A 120 7.32 11.39 23.10
N GLU A 121 8.34 11.46 22.27
CA GLU A 121 9.72 11.70 22.72
C GLU A 121 10.16 13.11 22.37
N PHE A 122 10.86 13.74 23.32
CA PHE A 122 11.44 15.06 23.16
C PHE A 122 12.71 15.15 24.01
N GLU A 123 13.84 15.46 23.41
CA GLU A 123 15.15 15.57 24.06
C GLU A 123 15.50 14.39 24.99
N GLY A 124 15.31 13.16 24.51
CA GLY A 124 15.60 11.94 25.28
C GLY A 124 14.57 11.60 26.37
N GLN A 125 13.56 12.44 26.57
CA GLN A 125 12.47 12.23 27.52
C GLN A 125 11.25 11.62 26.80
N ARG A 126 10.69 10.53 27.32
CA ARG A 126 9.48 9.90 26.82
C ARG A 126 8.26 10.31 27.64
N MET A 127 7.38 11.05 27.01
CA MET A 127 6.05 11.37 27.56
C MET A 127 5.11 10.20 27.24
N CYS A 128 5.04 9.24 28.15
CA CYS A 128 4.20 8.04 28.00
C CYS A 128 2.71 8.39 28.13
N ILE A 129 1.86 7.62 27.45
CA ILE A 129 0.42 7.83 27.55
C ILE A 129 -0.07 7.63 28.99
N CYS A 130 -0.80 8.60 29.50
CA CYS A 130 -1.42 8.61 30.82
C CYS A 130 -2.95 8.43 30.72
N HIS A 131 -3.52 7.64 31.61
CA HIS A 131 -4.96 7.41 31.70
C HIS A 131 -5.54 7.87 33.04
N LEU A 132 -4.74 8.48 33.91
CA LEU A 132 -5.20 8.99 35.21
C LEU A 132 -6.07 10.24 35.03
N PRO A 133 -6.93 10.59 36.01
CA PRO A 133 -7.72 11.82 36.01
C PRO A 133 -6.87 13.05 36.36
N CYS A 134 -6.00 13.51 35.44
CA CYS A 134 -5.16 14.66 35.66
C CYS A 134 -5.89 16.00 35.42
N ARG A 135 -5.72 16.98 36.31
CA ARG A 135 -6.56 18.19 36.43
C ARG A 135 -6.42 19.28 35.36
N GLN A 136 -5.64 19.10 34.29
CA GLN A 136 -5.35 20.19 33.32
C GLN A 136 -5.78 19.90 31.88
N LEU A 137 -6.90 19.24 31.66
CA LEU A 137 -7.52 19.18 30.33
C LEU A 137 -8.36 20.45 30.14
N LYS A 138 -7.92 21.41 29.30
CA LYS A 138 -8.78 22.50 28.85
C LYS A 138 -9.99 21.89 28.14
N PRO A 139 -11.25 22.27 28.49
CA PRO A 139 -12.43 21.81 27.78
C PRO A 139 -12.36 22.34 26.34
N ASN A 140 -12.40 21.45 25.37
CA ASN A 140 -12.57 21.85 23.97
C ASN A 140 -13.98 22.45 23.82
N LEU A 141 -14.07 23.58 23.12
CA LEU A 141 -15.27 24.35 22.79
C LEU A 141 -16.20 23.67 21.74
N SER A 142 -16.36 22.36 21.78
CA SER A 142 -17.39 21.62 21.05
C SER A 142 -18.12 20.74 22.05
N GLY A 143 -19.31 21.23 22.44
CA GLY A 143 -20.17 20.57 23.39
C GLY A 143 -20.67 19.22 22.90
N ASP A 144 -20.16 18.16 23.51
CA ASP A 144 -20.81 16.87 23.69
C ASP A 144 -19.80 15.93 24.41
N HIS A 145 -19.61 16.13 25.71
CA HIS A 145 -19.03 15.08 26.56
C HIS A 145 -19.67 15.18 27.97
N ALA A 146 -20.38 14.12 28.32
CA ALA A 146 -20.85 13.89 29.68
C ALA A 146 -19.68 13.97 30.69
N PRO A 147 -19.87 14.55 31.88
CA PRO A 147 -18.83 14.63 32.91
C PRO A 147 -18.48 13.23 33.41
N GLY A 148 -17.22 12.78 33.20
CA GLY A 148 -16.71 11.52 33.75
C GLY A 148 -15.94 10.61 32.83
N ARG A 149 -15.78 10.92 31.54
CA ARG A 149 -15.00 10.05 30.61
C ARG A 149 -13.52 10.34 30.75
N LEU A 150 -12.77 9.40 31.34
CA LEU A 150 -11.30 9.43 31.43
C LEU A 150 -10.69 9.38 30.02
N VAL A 151 -10.12 10.48 29.56
CA VAL A 151 -9.46 10.59 28.24
C VAL A 151 -7.98 10.31 28.38
N ALA A 152 -7.46 9.40 27.55
CA ALA A 152 -6.03 9.16 27.44
C ALA A 152 -5.31 10.46 26.99
N HIS A 153 -4.19 10.81 27.62
CA HIS A 153 -3.46 12.05 27.34
C HIS A 153 -1.95 11.93 27.59
N TYR A 154 -1.22 12.94 27.19
CA TYR A 154 0.22 13.11 27.40
C TYR A 154 0.50 14.37 28.21
N HIS A 155 1.56 14.38 29.01
CA HIS A 155 2.05 15.56 29.72
C HIS A 155 3.26 16.15 28.99
N CYS A 156 3.24 17.45 28.69
CA CYS A 156 4.35 18.12 28.06
C CYS A 156 5.54 18.24 29.03
N VAL A 157 6.72 17.82 28.62
CA VAL A 157 7.93 17.90 29.45
C VAL A 157 8.36 19.33 29.71
N VAL A 158 8.06 20.28 28.82
CA VAL A 158 8.48 21.68 28.90
C VAL A 158 7.53 22.52 29.77
N CYS A 159 6.21 22.37 29.57
CA CYS A 159 5.24 23.25 30.25
C CYS A 159 4.16 22.50 31.07
N SER A 160 4.31 21.20 31.26
CA SER A 160 3.42 20.31 32.02
C SER A 160 1.94 20.29 31.57
N VAL A 161 1.60 20.94 30.45
CA VAL A 161 0.23 20.94 29.89
C VAL A 161 -0.15 19.53 29.41
N THR A 162 -1.42 19.15 29.65
CA THR A 162 -1.96 17.87 29.21
C THR A 162 -2.59 17.97 27.81
N ILE A 163 -2.26 17.06 26.92
CA ILE A 163 -2.75 17.03 25.53
C ILE A 163 -3.22 15.63 25.17
N ALA A 164 -4.48 15.52 24.70
CA ALA A 164 -5.12 14.23 24.47
C ALA A 164 -4.60 13.45 23.24
N ARG A 165 -4.20 14.13 22.18
CA ARG A 165 -3.77 13.48 20.93
C ARG A 165 -2.26 13.58 20.74
N LYS A 166 -1.64 12.50 20.30
CA LYS A 166 -0.21 12.42 20.00
C LYS A 166 0.25 13.47 18.97
N THR A 167 -0.52 13.66 17.92
CA THR A 167 -0.28 14.65 16.86
C THR A 167 -0.27 16.09 17.41
N ASP A 168 -1.22 16.36 18.32
CA ASP A 168 -1.36 17.69 18.91
C ASP A 168 -0.21 17.97 19.90
N MET A 169 0.26 16.92 20.61
CA MET A 169 1.45 17.02 21.48
C MET A 169 2.71 17.31 20.65
N ILE A 170 2.90 16.64 19.52
CA ILE A 170 4.03 16.90 18.62
C ILE A 170 3.98 18.34 18.09
N SER A 171 2.79 18.80 17.69
CA SER A 171 2.60 20.19 17.22
C SER A 171 2.79 21.22 18.33
N HIS A 172 2.48 20.85 19.57
CA HIS A 172 2.71 21.67 20.75
C HIS A 172 4.20 21.80 21.08
N LEU A 173 4.95 20.71 21.03
CA LEU A 173 6.40 20.69 21.25
C LEU A 173 7.15 21.49 20.18
N LYS A 174 6.74 21.40 18.91
CA LYS A 174 7.30 22.25 17.84
C LYS A 174 7.15 23.76 18.14
N ARG A 175 6.10 24.17 18.84
CA ARG A 175 5.95 25.58 19.26
C ARG A 175 6.93 25.97 20.36
N HIS A 176 7.28 25.04 21.26
CA HIS A 176 8.34 25.28 22.23
C HIS A 176 9.71 25.45 21.55
N VAL A 177 10.05 24.53 20.63
CA VAL A 177 11.29 24.61 19.83
C VAL A 177 11.37 25.93 19.06
N ASN A 178 10.28 26.34 18.39
CA ASN A 178 10.24 27.59 17.61
C ASN A 178 10.36 28.85 18.49
N LYS A 179 10.13 28.75 19.79
CA LYS A 179 10.31 29.84 20.77
C LYS A 179 11.65 29.78 21.51
N GLY A 180 12.48 28.76 21.21
CA GLY A 180 13.73 28.55 21.95
C GLY A 180 13.55 28.04 23.38
N GLU A 181 12.35 27.58 23.75
CA GLU A 181 12.02 27.06 25.07
C GLU A 181 12.42 25.56 25.15
N THR A 182 13.71 25.26 25.08
CA THR A 182 14.28 23.93 25.36
C THR A 182 14.83 23.89 26.78
N GLU A 183 15.02 22.69 27.35
CA GLU A 183 15.56 22.53 28.73
C GLU A 183 16.93 23.20 28.92
N ALA A 184 17.69 23.41 27.84
CA ALA A 184 18.95 24.11 27.82
C ALA A 184 18.83 25.64 28.04
N SER A 185 17.63 26.21 27.91
CA SER A 185 17.38 27.65 28.04
C SER A 185 17.28 28.14 29.48
N TYR A 186 17.33 27.25 30.46
CA TYR A 186 17.20 27.61 31.90
C TYR A 186 18.53 27.69 32.69
N SER A 187 19.67 27.46 32.08
CA SER A 187 20.98 27.75 32.73
C SER A 187 21.57 29.02 32.13
N GLY A 188 21.46 30.10 32.90
CA GLY A 188 21.84 31.44 32.48
C GLY A 188 23.34 31.66 32.24
N GLY A 189 23.61 32.47 31.22
CA GLY A 189 24.73 33.45 31.17
C GLY A 189 26.02 33.00 30.55
N SER A 190 26.29 33.40 29.31
CA SER A 190 27.37 34.32 28.90
C SER A 190 27.61 34.24 27.39
N ASP A 191 27.73 35.43 26.80
CA ASP A 191 27.99 35.66 25.37
C ASP A 191 29.39 35.15 24.96
N ILE A 192 29.38 34.18 24.01
CA ILE A 192 30.52 33.88 23.13
C ILE A 192 29.92 33.51 21.77
N PRO A 193 30.44 34.07 20.65
CA PRO A 193 29.93 33.73 19.33
C PRO A 193 30.22 32.26 19.03
N PHE A 194 29.17 31.48 18.79
CA PHE A 194 29.26 30.04 18.51
C PHE A 194 29.38 29.83 17.01
N GLU A 195 30.54 29.34 16.60
CA GLU A 195 30.65 28.54 15.38
C GLU A 195 29.81 27.27 15.57
N ASP A 196 29.00 26.88 14.55
CA ASP A 196 28.17 25.71 14.60
C ASP A 196 28.94 24.45 14.99
N PRO A 197 28.60 23.77 16.10
CA PRO A 197 29.27 22.53 16.45
C PRO A 197 28.79 21.43 15.50
N VAL A 198 29.73 20.84 14.79
CA VAL A 198 29.58 19.58 14.11
C VAL A 198 28.95 18.55 15.07
N PRO A 199 27.80 17.95 14.78
CA PRO A 199 27.17 16.99 15.69
C PRO A 199 28.06 15.76 15.85
N ILE A 200 28.55 15.53 17.03
CA ILE A 200 29.30 14.32 17.39
C ILE A 200 28.35 13.13 17.34
N GLY A 201 28.52 12.26 16.30
CA GLY A 201 28.22 10.86 16.38
C GLY A 201 26.75 10.42 16.39
N GLN A 202 25.91 10.86 15.46
CA GLN A 202 24.76 10.02 15.10
C GLN A 202 25.30 8.83 14.31
N ALA A 203 25.15 7.61 14.87
CA ALA A 203 25.54 6.38 14.17
C ALA A 203 24.59 6.19 12.99
N TYR A 204 25.05 6.52 11.78
CA TYR A 204 24.36 6.24 10.54
C TYR A 204 24.55 4.78 10.16
N GLU A 205 23.49 4.14 9.67
CA GLU A 205 23.60 2.84 9.01
C GLU A 205 23.81 3.08 7.49
N ILE A 206 24.86 2.51 6.93
CA ILE A 206 25.06 2.53 5.47
C ILE A 206 24.45 1.26 4.89
N MET A 207 23.47 1.42 4.00
CA MET A 207 22.86 0.33 3.26
C MET A 207 23.29 0.40 1.79
N LYS A 208 23.53 -0.77 1.19
CA LYS A 208 23.87 -0.90 -0.24
C LYS A 208 22.76 -1.64 -0.98
N GLU A 209 22.23 -1.02 -2.03
CA GLU A 209 21.25 -1.64 -2.94
C GLU A 209 21.61 -1.28 -4.39
N LEU A 210 21.66 -2.27 -5.27
CA LEU A 210 22.06 -2.08 -6.66
C LEU A 210 23.35 -1.23 -6.81
N GLY A 211 24.41 -1.58 -6.06
CA GLY A 211 25.67 -0.85 -6.08
C GLY A 211 25.62 0.59 -5.55
N THR A 212 24.48 1.09 -5.11
CA THR A 212 24.29 2.44 -4.56
C THR A 212 24.25 2.38 -3.04
N ASN A 213 25.09 3.21 -2.40
CA ASN A 213 25.15 3.32 -0.95
C ASN A 213 24.21 4.44 -0.49
N VAL A 214 23.40 4.18 0.52
CA VAL A 214 22.59 5.22 1.17
C VAL A 214 22.81 5.20 2.67
N GLN A 215 22.99 6.37 3.20
CA GLN A 215 23.07 6.63 4.63
C GLN A 215 21.65 6.68 5.20
N LEU A 216 21.39 5.96 6.27
CA LEU A 216 20.10 5.87 6.92
C LEU A 216 20.21 6.35 8.36
N LEU A 217 19.25 7.15 8.80
CA LEU A 217 19.13 7.56 10.20
C LEU A 217 18.69 6.40 11.10
N PRO A 218 19.07 6.35 12.35
CA PRO A 218 18.47 5.47 13.34
C PRO A 218 16.94 5.62 13.31
N ASN A 219 16.18 4.52 13.41
CA ASN A 219 14.72 4.49 13.33
C ASN A 219 14.10 4.78 11.95
N HIS A 220 14.87 4.78 10.86
CA HIS A 220 14.38 4.96 9.48
C HIS A 220 13.23 4.00 9.07
N THR A 221 13.03 2.89 9.78
CA THR A 221 12.00 1.88 9.46
C THR A 221 10.58 2.25 9.89
N THR A 222 10.40 3.35 10.62
CA THR A 222 9.09 3.77 11.13
C THR A 222 8.72 5.14 10.55
N PRO A 223 7.68 5.25 9.68
CA PRO A 223 7.34 6.49 8.96
C PRO A 223 7.05 7.70 9.86
N GLN A 224 6.69 7.47 11.12
CA GLN A 224 6.29 8.51 12.06
C GLN A 224 7.39 8.91 13.05
N LYS A 225 8.55 8.26 12.99
CA LYS A 225 9.65 8.44 13.96
C LYS A 225 10.93 8.99 13.34
N SER A 226 11.03 9.00 12.03
CA SER A 226 12.19 9.49 11.30
C SER A 226 11.75 10.54 10.29
N ASP A 227 12.52 11.59 10.14
CA ASP A 227 12.33 12.57 9.06
C ASP A 227 12.66 11.96 7.70
N THR A 228 13.50 10.91 7.66
CA THR A 228 13.82 10.14 6.46
C THR A 228 13.39 8.70 6.66
N TYR A 229 12.33 8.30 5.98
CA TYR A 229 11.81 6.93 6.04
C TYR A 229 12.40 6.07 4.92
N PHE A 230 12.86 4.87 5.28
CA PHE A 230 13.31 3.88 4.32
C PHE A 230 12.68 2.52 4.59
N ASN A 231 12.00 1.96 3.59
CA ASN A 231 11.38 0.64 3.67
C ASN A 231 12.14 -0.38 2.83
N ARG A 232 12.86 -1.31 3.49
CA ARG A 232 13.60 -2.40 2.82
C ARG A 232 12.68 -3.32 2.01
N LYS A 233 11.41 -3.48 2.43
CA LYS A 233 10.42 -4.31 1.73
C LYS A 233 9.99 -3.72 0.39
N MET A 234 10.27 -2.44 0.12
CA MET A 234 10.00 -1.79 -1.16
C MET A 234 11.09 -2.05 -2.23
N LYS A 235 12.08 -2.90 -1.96
CA LYS A 235 13.14 -3.26 -2.94
C LYS A 235 12.54 -3.72 -4.28
N THR A 236 11.54 -4.61 -4.24
CA THR A 236 10.83 -5.09 -5.44
C THR A 236 10.18 -3.94 -6.23
N ASN A 237 9.56 -2.97 -5.53
CA ASN A 237 9.00 -1.77 -6.17
C ASN A 237 10.09 -0.98 -6.90
N ARG A 238 11.19 -0.67 -6.21
CA ARG A 238 12.33 0.07 -6.78
C ARG A 238 12.91 -0.61 -8.00
N GLN A 239 13.10 -1.92 -7.96
CA GLN A 239 13.63 -2.69 -9.09
C GLN A 239 12.68 -2.71 -10.29
N LEU A 240 11.36 -2.87 -10.08
CA LEU A 240 10.37 -2.81 -11.17
C LEU A 240 10.30 -1.42 -11.80
N VAL A 241 10.34 -0.37 -11.00
CA VAL A 241 10.38 1.03 -11.47
C VAL A 241 11.66 1.29 -12.25
N PHE A 242 12.83 0.85 -11.75
CA PHE A 242 14.10 0.97 -12.44
C PHE A 242 14.05 0.28 -13.83
N CYS A 243 13.61 -0.99 -13.89
CA CYS A 243 13.52 -1.71 -15.18
C CYS A 243 12.56 -1.01 -16.16
N SER A 244 11.47 -0.42 -15.67
CA SER A 244 10.54 0.31 -16.54
C SER A 244 11.16 1.59 -17.12
N LEU A 245 12.00 2.28 -16.35
CA LEU A 245 12.76 3.42 -16.83
C LEU A 245 13.86 3.00 -17.80
N ALA A 246 14.60 1.93 -17.49
CA ALA A 246 15.66 1.40 -18.37
C ALA A 246 15.10 1.05 -19.76
N VAL A 247 13.93 0.40 -19.83
CA VAL A 247 13.25 0.13 -21.12
C VAL A 247 12.91 1.40 -21.88
N LEU A 248 12.46 2.46 -21.21
CA LEU A 248 12.19 3.73 -21.88
C LEU A 248 13.48 4.43 -22.35
N ALA A 249 14.56 4.31 -21.57
CA ALA A 249 15.87 4.87 -21.90
C ALA A 249 16.51 4.20 -23.14
N GLU A 250 16.21 2.93 -23.39
CA GLU A 250 16.58 2.24 -24.64
C GLU A 250 15.80 2.77 -25.85
N GLU A 251 14.50 3.14 -25.66
CA GLU A 251 13.64 3.66 -26.75
C GLU A 251 14.06 5.06 -27.17
N ARG A 252 14.51 5.89 -26.23
CA ARG A 252 14.93 7.28 -26.48
C ARG A 252 15.73 7.83 -25.30
N ASN A 253 16.71 8.67 -25.61
CA ASN A 253 17.61 9.32 -24.67
C ASN A 253 18.09 10.67 -25.22
N PRO A 254 18.50 11.63 -24.38
CA PRO A 254 18.34 11.61 -22.92
C PRO A 254 16.89 11.85 -22.47
N LEU A 255 16.50 11.26 -21.34
CA LEU A 255 15.18 11.43 -20.72
C LEU A 255 15.25 12.41 -19.55
N GLU A 256 14.29 13.31 -19.44
CA GLU A 256 14.03 14.09 -18.24
C GLU A 256 13.21 13.26 -17.24
N CYS A 257 13.80 12.90 -16.10
CA CYS A 257 13.22 11.98 -15.12
C CYS A 257 12.99 12.68 -13.79
N LEU A 258 11.82 12.45 -13.17
CA LEU A 258 11.46 12.98 -11.85
C LEU A 258 11.23 11.85 -10.86
N ASP A 259 12.02 11.81 -9.78
CA ASP A 259 11.69 11.13 -8.54
C ASP A 259 11.01 12.17 -7.62
N ALA A 260 9.67 12.14 -7.58
CA ALA A 260 8.87 13.20 -6.97
C ALA A 260 8.88 13.17 -5.42
N PHE A 261 9.29 12.03 -4.82
CA PHE A 261 9.29 11.77 -3.37
C PHE A 261 10.59 11.06 -2.98
N GLY A 262 11.71 11.78 -3.07
CA GLY A 262 13.05 11.22 -3.02
C GLY A 262 13.42 10.55 -1.71
N ALA A 263 12.92 11.00 -0.55
CA ALA A 263 13.25 10.51 0.78
C ALA A 263 14.77 10.40 1.02
N THR A 264 15.37 9.21 0.85
CA THR A 264 16.82 9.00 0.93
C THR A 264 17.57 9.26 -0.40
N GLY A 265 16.84 9.47 -1.49
CA GLY A 265 17.37 9.66 -2.84
C GLY A 265 17.69 8.35 -3.59
N ILE A 266 17.51 7.18 -2.97
CA ILE A 266 17.99 5.90 -3.52
C ILE A 266 17.51 5.64 -4.94
N MET A 267 16.26 5.97 -5.29
CA MET A 267 15.70 5.76 -6.62
C MET A 267 16.44 6.59 -7.67
N GLY A 268 16.44 7.91 -7.50
CA GLY A 268 17.08 8.82 -8.42
C GLY A 268 18.59 8.59 -8.52
N LEU A 269 19.26 8.23 -7.41
CA LEU A 269 20.68 7.89 -7.39
C LEU A 269 20.99 6.61 -8.19
N GLN A 270 20.14 5.57 -8.06
CA GLN A 270 20.28 4.36 -8.88
C GLN A 270 20.10 4.67 -10.36
N TRP A 271 19.12 5.51 -10.74
CA TRP A 271 18.91 5.90 -12.13
C TRP A 271 20.12 6.64 -12.69
N ALA A 272 20.61 7.67 -11.99
CA ALA A 272 21.75 8.44 -12.43
C ALA A 272 23.02 7.56 -12.57
N LYS A 273 23.24 6.65 -11.62
CA LYS A 273 24.42 5.79 -11.57
C LYS A 273 24.46 4.71 -12.64
N HIS A 274 23.31 4.12 -12.98
CA HIS A 274 23.27 2.95 -13.87
C HIS A 274 22.78 3.25 -15.28
N LEU A 275 22.10 4.38 -15.51
CA LEU A 275 21.62 4.79 -16.82
C LEU A 275 22.43 5.97 -17.40
N HIS A 276 23.34 6.55 -16.59
CA HIS A 276 24.31 7.58 -17.01
C HIS A 276 23.68 8.68 -17.91
N ASN A 277 24.26 8.88 -19.09
CA ASN A 277 23.86 9.93 -20.03
C ASN A 277 22.46 9.73 -20.65
N ALA A 278 21.86 8.53 -20.48
CA ALA A 278 20.52 8.27 -20.99
C ALA A 278 19.42 8.99 -20.19
N VAL A 279 19.74 9.45 -18.97
CA VAL A 279 18.77 10.11 -18.09
C VAL A 279 19.35 11.38 -17.47
N LYS A 280 18.51 12.40 -17.36
CA LYS A 280 18.72 13.58 -16.50
C LYS A 280 17.76 13.47 -15.32
N VAL A 281 18.30 13.31 -14.14
CA VAL A 281 17.52 12.95 -12.97
C VAL A 281 17.30 14.16 -12.08
N THR A 282 16.04 14.42 -11.80
CA THR A 282 15.59 15.37 -10.78
C THR A 282 15.04 14.58 -9.58
N ILE A 283 15.61 14.81 -8.40
CA ILE A 283 15.14 14.24 -7.13
C ILE A 283 14.50 15.36 -6.32
N ASN A 284 13.25 15.17 -5.91
CA ASN A 284 12.50 16.17 -5.16
C ASN A 284 12.00 15.59 -3.85
N ASP A 285 12.01 16.39 -2.80
CA ASP A 285 11.29 16.12 -1.56
C ASP A 285 10.84 17.43 -0.93
N ILE A 286 9.71 17.43 -0.25
CA ILE A 286 9.24 18.63 0.47
C ILE A 286 9.96 18.82 1.80
N ASN A 287 10.52 17.74 2.36
CA ASN A 287 11.18 17.75 3.66
C ASN A 287 12.66 18.14 3.54
N GLU A 288 13.07 19.19 4.24
CA GLU A 288 14.47 19.67 4.29
C GLU A 288 15.44 18.58 4.74
N ALA A 289 15.07 17.76 5.74
CA ALA A 289 15.92 16.67 6.22
C ALA A 289 16.17 15.62 5.13
N CYS A 290 15.14 15.30 4.32
CA CYS A 290 15.31 14.43 3.16
C CYS A 290 16.23 15.05 2.11
N VAL A 291 16.06 16.33 1.79
CA VAL A 291 16.92 17.04 0.82
C VAL A 291 18.40 17.05 1.27
N LYS A 292 18.67 17.30 2.55
CA LYS A 292 20.04 17.20 3.11
C LYS A 292 20.60 15.77 2.97
N MET A 293 19.78 14.77 3.32
CA MET A 293 20.16 13.36 3.20
C MET A 293 20.42 12.95 1.76
N ILE A 294 19.60 13.39 0.80
CA ILE A 294 19.80 13.13 -0.64
C ILE A 294 21.16 13.69 -1.08
N ARG A 295 21.49 14.94 -0.71
CA ARG A 295 22.77 15.57 -1.06
C ARG A 295 23.97 14.83 -0.46
N GLU A 296 23.84 14.36 0.78
CA GLU A 296 24.88 13.55 1.43
C GLU A 296 25.05 12.20 0.73
N ASN A 297 23.95 11.54 0.38
CA ASN A 297 23.98 10.30 -0.38
C ASN A 297 24.53 10.49 -1.80
N CYS A 298 24.36 11.67 -2.43
CA CYS A 298 25.04 12.01 -3.68
C CYS A 298 26.57 12.00 -3.50
N ARG A 299 27.10 12.66 -2.42
CA ARG A 299 28.55 12.66 -2.12
C ARG A 299 29.07 11.24 -1.88
N LEU A 300 28.32 10.44 -1.10
CA LEU A 300 28.67 9.05 -0.78
C LEU A 300 28.78 8.16 -2.04
N ASN A 301 28.14 8.52 -3.14
CA ASN A 301 28.15 7.79 -4.40
C ASN A 301 28.93 8.50 -5.52
N HIS A 302 29.64 9.59 -5.24
CA HIS A 302 30.39 10.40 -6.21
C HIS A 302 29.49 10.93 -7.34
N ILE A 303 28.24 11.30 -7.02
CA ILE A 303 27.27 11.89 -7.94
C ILE A 303 27.25 13.40 -7.72
N ARG A 304 27.44 14.18 -8.79
CA ARG A 304 27.43 15.66 -8.73
C ARG A 304 26.00 16.18 -8.57
N VAL A 305 25.79 17.14 -7.68
CA VAL A 305 24.52 17.89 -7.58
C VAL A 305 24.62 19.16 -8.42
N GLU A 306 23.75 19.30 -9.41
CA GLU A 306 23.71 20.49 -10.27
C GLU A 306 23.11 21.69 -9.52
N GLY A 307 23.65 22.91 -9.76
CA GLY A 307 23.17 24.13 -9.11
C GLY A 307 23.60 24.36 -7.67
N GLY A 308 24.42 23.49 -7.08
CA GLY A 308 25.06 23.70 -5.78
C GLY A 308 26.33 24.56 -5.93
N GLN A 309 26.56 25.51 -4.99
CA GLN A 309 27.86 26.18 -4.89
C GLN A 309 28.96 25.13 -4.76
N ALA A 310 29.97 25.20 -5.59
CA ALA A 310 31.15 24.33 -5.47
C ALA A 310 31.75 24.53 -4.08
N PRO A 311 32.11 23.47 -3.34
CA PRO A 311 32.83 23.64 -2.09
C PRO A 311 34.19 24.24 -2.40
N HIS A 312 34.50 25.38 -1.78
CA HIS A 312 35.86 25.96 -1.76
C HIS A 312 36.76 25.09 -0.87
N HIS A 313 37.14 23.93 -1.34
CA HIS A 313 38.35 23.23 -0.86
C HIS A 313 38.84 22.29 -1.94
N THR A 314 39.94 22.62 -2.49
CA THR A 314 40.84 21.84 -3.33
C THR A 314 41.43 20.71 -2.50
N ASP A 315 40.86 19.51 -2.64
CA ASP A 315 41.62 18.29 -2.44
C ASP A 315 41.70 17.59 -3.79
N ALA A 316 42.88 17.75 -4.39
CA ALA A 316 43.26 17.12 -5.62
C ALA A 316 43.37 15.60 -5.40
N ALA A 317 42.27 14.89 -5.60
CA ALA A 317 42.32 13.47 -5.96
C ALA A 317 42.10 13.40 -7.46
N GLY A 318 43.12 12.92 -8.13
CA GLY A 318 43.31 12.97 -9.59
C GLY A 318 42.06 12.65 -10.39
N ASP A 319 41.78 13.55 -11.31
CA ASP A 319 40.88 13.30 -12.44
C ASP A 319 41.33 12.04 -13.16
N VAL A 320 40.58 10.95 -13.00
CA VAL A 320 40.65 9.83 -13.91
C VAL A 320 39.94 10.30 -15.17
N GLU A 321 40.73 10.80 -16.11
CA GLU A 321 40.29 11.24 -17.42
C GLU A 321 39.43 10.15 -18.08
N GLY A 322 38.16 10.45 -18.35
CA GLY A 322 37.36 9.78 -19.39
C GLY A 322 36.01 9.19 -19.03
N LEU A 323 35.56 9.13 -17.79
CA LEU A 323 34.21 8.65 -17.50
C LEU A 323 33.26 9.82 -17.14
N PRO A 324 32.07 9.92 -17.77
CA PRO A 324 31.11 10.97 -17.46
C PRO A 324 30.65 10.83 -16.01
N ILE A 325 30.89 11.86 -15.20
CA ILE A 325 30.43 11.92 -13.81
C ILE A 325 28.90 12.03 -13.82
N ALA A 326 28.20 11.06 -13.23
CA ALA A 326 26.76 11.13 -13.06
C ALA A 326 26.36 12.39 -12.28
N SER A 327 25.31 13.07 -12.73
CA SER A 327 24.80 14.28 -12.07
C SER A 327 23.29 14.18 -11.82
N VAL A 328 22.82 14.90 -10.79
CA VAL A 328 21.40 15.01 -10.45
C VAL A 328 21.06 16.42 -10.01
N GLU A 329 19.83 16.84 -10.25
CA GLU A 329 19.24 18.03 -9.65
C GLU A 329 18.49 17.63 -8.38
N VAL A 330 18.62 18.45 -7.32
CA VAL A 330 17.94 18.18 -6.04
C VAL A 330 17.12 19.39 -5.64
N PHE A 331 15.80 19.22 -5.57
CA PHE A 331 14.85 20.27 -5.23
C PHE A 331 14.17 20.01 -3.89
N LYS A 332 13.86 21.11 -3.19
CA LYS A 332 12.96 21.15 -2.03
C LYS A 332 11.67 21.82 -2.44
N MET A 333 10.68 21.05 -2.85
CA MET A 333 9.46 21.63 -3.42
C MET A 333 8.26 20.68 -3.20
N ASP A 334 7.04 21.25 -3.19
CA ASP A 334 5.85 20.41 -3.31
C ASP A 334 5.86 19.68 -4.66
N ALA A 335 5.57 18.37 -4.65
CA ALA A 335 5.61 17.55 -5.86
C ALA A 335 4.65 18.05 -6.96
N ASN A 336 3.48 18.59 -6.60
CA ASN A 336 2.56 19.17 -7.58
C ASN A 336 3.17 20.41 -8.25
N VAL A 337 3.90 21.24 -7.50
CA VAL A 337 4.51 22.46 -8.03
C VAL A 337 5.58 22.10 -9.06
N ILE A 338 6.53 21.21 -8.73
CA ILE A 338 7.61 20.84 -9.67
C ILE A 338 7.06 20.19 -10.95
N MET A 339 6.01 19.35 -10.84
CA MET A 339 5.34 18.77 -12.01
C MET A 339 4.59 19.79 -12.87
N HIS A 340 4.21 20.95 -12.32
CA HIS A 340 3.63 22.05 -13.12
C HIS A 340 4.69 22.96 -13.75
N LEU A 341 5.86 23.09 -13.16
CA LEU A 341 6.91 24.00 -13.63
C LEU A 341 7.59 23.53 -14.91
N ARG A 342 7.80 22.20 -15.07
CA ARG A 342 8.50 21.66 -16.24
C ARG A 342 8.01 20.28 -16.68
N PRO A 343 8.13 19.93 -17.97
CA PRO A 343 7.73 18.62 -18.47
C PRO A 343 8.82 17.56 -18.23
N PHE A 344 8.37 16.34 -17.96
CA PHE A 344 9.23 15.16 -17.78
C PHE A 344 8.83 14.04 -18.76
N ASP A 345 9.81 13.17 -19.09
CA ASP A 345 9.60 11.95 -19.86
C ASP A 345 9.23 10.77 -18.96
N TYR A 346 9.76 10.76 -17.73
CA TYR A 346 9.44 9.78 -16.72
C TYR A 346 9.14 10.46 -15.39
N ILE A 347 7.98 10.13 -14.80
CA ILE A 347 7.58 10.64 -13.48
C ILE A 347 7.31 9.45 -12.57
N HIS A 348 8.00 9.40 -11.42
CA HIS A 348 7.74 8.44 -10.37
C HIS A 348 7.02 9.08 -9.19
N LEU A 349 5.86 8.53 -8.84
CA LEU A 349 5.03 8.95 -7.72
C LEU A 349 5.02 7.83 -6.67
N ASP A 350 5.70 8.02 -5.54
CA ASP A 350 5.67 7.11 -4.38
C ASP A 350 5.47 7.88 -3.06
N PRO A 351 4.34 8.59 -2.91
CA PRO A 351 4.01 9.26 -1.65
C PRO A 351 3.62 8.24 -0.57
N PHE A 352 3.70 8.63 0.68
CA PHE A 352 3.11 7.85 1.77
C PHE A 352 1.59 7.75 1.59
N GLY A 353 1.08 6.52 1.46
CA GLY A 353 -0.34 6.26 1.31
C GLY A 353 -0.81 6.32 -0.14
N THR A 354 -1.73 7.23 -0.45
CA THR A 354 -2.33 7.32 -1.78
C THR A 354 -1.64 8.34 -2.67
N ALA A 355 -1.45 8.00 -3.94
CA ALA A 355 -0.92 8.91 -4.97
C ALA A 355 -1.98 9.81 -5.62
N VAL A 356 -3.25 9.67 -5.27
CA VAL A 356 -4.38 10.35 -5.94
C VAL A 356 -4.21 11.85 -6.03
N ASN A 357 -3.69 12.49 -4.97
CA ASN A 357 -3.53 13.94 -4.88
C ASN A 357 -2.48 14.53 -5.84
N TYR A 358 -1.70 13.71 -6.51
CA TYR A 358 -0.58 14.11 -7.39
C TYR A 358 -0.82 13.75 -8.85
N LEU A 359 -1.86 12.97 -9.16
CA LEU A 359 -2.10 12.46 -10.50
C LEU A 359 -2.41 13.56 -11.51
N ASP A 360 -3.25 14.54 -11.16
CA ASP A 360 -3.61 15.61 -12.09
C ASP A 360 -2.40 16.47 -12.48
N ALA A 361 -1.52 16.80 -11.53
CA ALA A 361 -0.28 17.50 -11.79
C ALA A 361 0.66 16.71 -12.70
N ALA A 362 0.84 15.40 -12.43
CA ALA A 362 1.68 14.53 -13.24
C ALA A 362 1.19 14.45 -14.70
N PHE A 363 -0.12 14.24 -14.89
CA PHE A 363 -0.67 14.14 -16.25
C PHE A 363 -0.77 15.48 -16.98
N ARG A 364 -0.68 16.62 -16.30
CA ARG A 364 -0.68 17.93 -16.95
C ARG A 364 0.54 18.09 -17.87
N ASN A 365 1.73 17.80 -17.38
CA ASN A 365 2.99 18.15 -18.07
C ASN A 365 3.83 16.95 -18.53
N VAL A 366 3.50 15.71 -18.18
CA VAL A 366 4.23 14.55 -18.74
C VAL A 366 4.20 14.60 -20.27
N ARG A 367 5.37 14.34 -20.90
CA ARG A 367 5.52 14.34 -22.34
C ARG A 367 4.73 13.21 -23.02
N ASN A 368 4.41 13.39 -24.30
CA ASN A 368 3.79 12.32 -25.08
C ASN A 368 4.69 11.10 -25.17
N LEU A 369 4.13 9.90 -25.02
CA LEU A 369 4.84 8.62 -24.93
C LEU A 369 5.76 8.52 -23.69
N GLY A 370 5.69 9.49 -22.77
CA GLY A 370 6.32 9.40 -21.45
C GLY A 370 5.64 8.38 -20.56
N ILE A 371 6.33 8.02 -19.50
CA ILE A 371 5.84 7.05 -18.51
C ILE A 371 5.55 7.75 -17.19
N VAL A 372 4.43 7.38 -16.57
CA VAL A 372 4.12 7.69 -15.18
C VAL A 372 4.04 6.37 -14.41
N SER A 373 4.91 6.20 -13.40
CA SER A 373 4.86 5.10 -12.46
C SER A 373 4.24 5.58 -11.15
N VAL A 374 3.23 4.88 -10.68
CA VAL A 374 2.40 5.26 -9.53
C VAL A 374 2.42 4.15 -8.50
N THR A 375 2.97 4.41 -7.34
CA THR A 375 2.94 3.51 -6.18
C THR A 375 1.92 4.01 -5.16
N SER A 376 1.04 3.13 -4.71
CA SER A 376 0.08 3.39 -3.64
C SER A 376 0.26 2.37 -2.53
N THR A 377 0.44 2.85 -1.29
CA THR A 377 0.70 2.03 -0.10
C THR A 377 -0.45 2.05 0.91
N ASP A 378 -1.56 2.71 0.60
CA ASP A 378 -2.78 2.77 1.42
C ASP A 378 -3.61 1.48 1.35
N THR A 379 -2.96 0.33 1.61
CA THR A 379 -3.56 -1.01 1.53
C THR A 379 -4.81 -1.18 2.38
N GLY A 380 -5.02 -0.34 3.40
CA GLY A 380 -6.25 -0.30 4.18
C GLY A 380 -7.48 0.04 3.34
N SER A 381 -7.38 1.05 2.46
CA SER A 381 -8.42 1.43 1.52
C SER A 381 -8.45 0.52 0.30
N LEU A 382 -7.29 0.18 -0.25
CA LEU A 382 -7.19 -0.65 -1.46
C LEU A 382 -7.70 -2.08 -1.25
N TYR A 383 -7.53 -2.66 -0.06
CA TYR A 383 -7.89 -4.05 0.25
C TYR A 383 -9.17 -4.16 1.11
N SER A 384 -10.13 -3.27 0.89
CA SER A 384 -11.49 -3.31 1.46
C SER A 384 -11.57 -3.25 3.00
N LYS A 385 -10.54 -2.70 3.68
CA LYS A 385 -10.55 -2.52 5.15
C LYS A 385 -11.13 -1.17 5.59
N ALA A 386 -11.11 -0.15 4.69
CA ALA A 386 -11.54 1.21 4.95
C ALA A 386 -12.38 1.76 3.78
N LEU A 387 -13.60 1.23 3.60
CA LEU A 387 -14.45 1.49 2.42
C LEU A 387 -14.78 2.98 2.20
N ASN A 388 -15.02 3.74 3.27
CA ASN A 388 -15.28 5.18 3.17
C ASN A 388 -14.04 5.95 2.65
N VAL A 389 -12.83 5.50 2.97
CA VAL A 389 -11.58 6.07 2.45
C VAL A 389 -11.40 5.69 0.98
N THR A 390 -11.71 4.44 0.63
CA THR A 390 -11.73 3.96 -0.76
C THR A 390 -12.65 4.83 -1.63
N LEU A 391 -13.86 5.09 -1.15
CA LEU A 391 -14.81 5.93 -1.87
C LEU A 391 -14.30 7.36 -2.04
N ARG A 392 -13.71 7.97 -0.99
CA ARG A 392 -13.18 9.34 -1.06
C ARG A 392 -12.00 9.48 -2.01
N HIS A 393 -11.05 8.53 -1.97
CA HIS A 393 -9.82 8.63 -2.77
C HIS A 393 -10.02 8.13 -4.20
N TYR A 394 -10.70 7.01 -4.36
CA TYR A 394 -10.78 6.32 -5.66
C TYR A 394 -12.15 6.43 -6.31
N SER A 395 -13.16 7.04 -5.64
CA SER A 395 -14.56 7.10 -6.11
C SER A 395 -15.07 5.73 -6.55
N CYS A 396 -14.73 4.69 -5.82
CA CYS A 396 -14.96 3.30 -6.17
C CYS A 396 -15.61 2.55 -5.00
N GLN A 397 -16.67 1.81 -5.30
CA GLN A 397 -17.30 0.89 -4.35
C GLN A 397 -16.71 -0.50 -4.53
N ILE A 398 -16.27 -1.12 -3.45
CA ILE A 398 -15.73 -2.47 -3.43
C ILE A 398 -16.26 -3.25 -2.23
N VAL A 399 -16.21 -4.57 -2.32
CA VAL A 399 -16.45 -5.48 -1.20
C VAL A 399 -15.26 -6.41 -1.03
N ARG A 400 -15.21 -7.12 0.07
CA ARG A 400 -14.18 -8.14 0.29
C ARG A 400 -14.42 -9.34 -0.63
N THR A 401 -13.44 -9.67 -1.47
CA THR A 401 -13.44 -10.81 -2.41
C THR A 401 -12.12 -11.57 -2.30
N GLU A 402 -12.05 -12.80 -2.84
CA GLU A 402 -10.78 -13.52 -2.94
C GLU A 402 -9.82 -12.88 -3.96
N TYR A 403 -10.35 -12.11 -4.91
CA TYR A 403 -9.55 -11.41 -5.93
C TYR A 403 -9.33 -9.91 -5.62
N TYR A 404 -9.37 -9.53 -4.34
CA TYR A 404 -9.29 -8.14 -3.88
C TYR A 404 -8.02 -7.39 -4.34
N ARG A 405 -6.89 -8.10 -4.54
CA ARG A 405 -5.65 -7.47 -5.03
C ARG A 405 -5.78 -7.03 -6.48
N GLU A 406 -6.42 -7.82 -7.33
CA GLU A 406 -6.70 -7.40 -8.71
C GLU A 406 -7.75 -6.29 -8.77
N LEU A 407 -8.77 -6.32 -7.91
CA LEU A 407 -9.69 -5.19 -7.74
C LEU A 407 -8.93 -3.90 -7.41
N ALA A 408 -7.99 -3.94 -6.47
CA ALA A 408 -7.16 -2.81 -6.09
C ALA A 408 -6.35 -2.28 -7.28
N ALA A 409 -5.66 -3.15 -8.02
CA ALA A 409 -4.90 -2.77 -9.20
C ALA A 409 -5.79 -2.09 -10.25
N ARG A 410 -6.96 -2.68 -10.57
CA ARG A 410 -7.93 -2.13 -11.52
C ARG A 410 -8.54 -0.81 -11.07
N MET A 411 -8.74 -0.63 -9.77
CA MET A 411 -9.23 0.61 -9.16
C MET A 411 -8.20 1.74 -9.29
N VAL A 412 -6.92 1.47 -9.00
CA VAL A 412 -5.84 2.45 -9.17
C VAL A 412 -5.69 2.83 -10.64
N VAL A 413 -5.67 1.84 -11.56
CA VAL A 413 -5.60 2.11 -13.02
C VAL A 413 -6.78 2.97 -13.50
N ALA A 414 -8.01 2.69 -13.06
CA ALA A 414 -9.18 3.50 -13.41
C ALA A 414 -9.04 4.95 -12.94
N THR A 415 -8.46 5.15 -11.75
CA THR A 415 -8.22 6.48 -11.20
C THR A 415 -7.14 7.23 -11.97
N VAL A 416 -6.06 6.55 -12.33
CA VAL A 416 -4.98 7.05 -13.20
C VAL A 416 -5.53 7.43 -14.58
N ALA A 417 -6.34 6.55 -15.20
CA ALA A 417 -6.96 6.81 -16.50
C ALA A 417 -7.87 8.05 -16.49
N ARG A 418 -8.67 8.24 -15.42
CA ARG A 418 -9.52 9.44 -15.27
C ARG A 418 -8.71 10.71 -15.12
N ALA A 419 -7.61 10.67 -14.35
CA ALA A 419 -6.71 11.82 -14.21
C ALA A 419 -6.06 12.19 -15.56
N ALA A 420 -5.58 11.22 -16.30
CA ALA A 420 -5.03 11.42 -17.64
C ALA A 420 -6.07 12.01 -18.61
N ALA A 421 -7.30 11.47 -18.59
CA ALA A 421 -8.39 11.90 -19.48
C ALA A 421 -8.77 13.36 -19.25
N ARG A 422 -8.78 13.85 -17.99
CA ARG A 422 -9.00 15.28 -17.68
C ARG A 422 -7.94 16.21 -18.29
N CYS A 423 -6.78 15.64 -18.66
CA CYS A 423 -5.71 16.34 -19.35
C CYS A 423 -5.68 16.07 -20.86
N ASN A 424 -6.78 15.54 -21.46
CA ASN A 424 -6.86 15.13 -22.86
C ASN A 424 -5.76 14.11 -23.25
N LYS A 425 -5.48 13.17 -22.35
CA LYS A 425 -4.49 12.10 -22.54
C LYS A 425 -5.12 10.75 -22.26
N GLY A 426 -4.78 9.76 -23.07
CA GLY A 426 -5.06 8.35 -22.78
C GLY A 426 -3.86 7.70 -22.12
N ILE A 427 -4.05 6.46 -21.67
CA ILE A 427 -2.98 5.63 -21.11
C ILE A 427 -2.95 4.25 -21.79
N GLU A 428 -1.74 3.74 -21.96
CA GLU A 428 -1.46 2.33 -22.17
C GLU A 428 -0.91 1.77 -20.87
N VAL A 429 -1.55 0.73 -20.32
CA VAL A 429 -1.07 0.09 -19.09
C VAL A 429 0.06 -0.87 -19.48
N LEU A 430 1.27 -0.55 -19.02
CA LEU A 430 2.47 -1.38 -19.25
C LEU A 430 2.58 -2.48 -18.21
N LEU A 431 2.26 -2.14 -16.95
CA LEU A 431 2.35 -3.00 -15.78
C LEU A 431 1.38 -2.53 -14.70
N ALA A 432 0.62 -3.44 -14.10
CA ALA A 432 -0.13 -3.19 -12.87
C ALA A 432 0.00 -4.41 -11.94
N VAL A 433 0.70 -4.24 -10.83
CA VAL A 433 0.94 -5.29 -9.83
C VAL A 433 0.40 -4.88 -8.47
N ALA A 434 -0.08 -5.84 -7.70
CA ALA A 434 -0.44 -5.65 -6.31
C ALA A 434 0.27 -6.71 -5.45
N VAL A 435 1.23 -6.26 -4.67
CA VAL A 435 2.01 -7.05 -3.73
C VAL A 435 1.50 -6.76 -2.31
N GLU A 436 2.00 -7.44 -1.30
CA GLU A 436 1.49 -7.32 0.08
C GLU A 436 1.43 -5.89 0.61
N HIS A 437 2.38 -5.04 0.22
CA HIS A 437 2.60 -3.73 0.83
C HIS A 437 2.23 -2.56 -0.08
N PHE A 438 2.07 -2.79 -1.40
CA PHE A 438 1.84 -1.73 -2.37
C PHE A 438 1.10 -2.22 -3.62
N VAL A 439 0.51 -1.27 -4.32
CA VAL A 439 0.05 -1.41 -5.70
C VAL A 439 0.92 -0.50 -6.55
N LEU A 440 1.61 -1.07 -7.55
CA LEU A 440 2.38 -0.32 -8.55
C LEU A 440 1.67 -0.38 -9.90
N VAL A 441 1.46 0.78 -10.49
CA VAL A 441 0.90 0.94 -11.84
C VAL A 441 1.88 1.75 -12.68
N VAL A 442 2.30 1.22 -13.81
CA VAL A 442 3.17 1.88 -14.78
C VAL A 442 2.40 2.07 -16.08
N VAL A 443 2.26 3.31 -16.52
CA VAL A 443 1.49 3.64 -17.72
C VAL A 443 2.29 4.50 -18.68
N ARG A 444 2.16 4.23 -19.97
CA ARG A 444 2.61 5.10 -21.05
C ARG A 444 1.51 6.08 -21.39
N VAL A 445 1.86 7.33 -21.58
CA VAL A 445 0.92 8.41 -21.82
C VAL A 445 0.76 8.68 -23.33
N LEU A 446 -0.49 8.68 -23.80
CA LEU A 446 -0.86 8.91 -25.18
C LEU A 446 -1.62 10.24 -25.28
N ARG A 447 -1.06 11.19 -26.02
CA ARG A 447 -1.68 12.53 -26.16
C ARG A 447 -2.85 12.50 -27.15
N GLY A 448 -3.92 13.18 -26.81
CA GLY A 448 -5.07 13.44 -27.69
C GLY A 448 -6.40 13.09 -27.06
N PRO A 449 -7.48 13.85 -27.36
CA PRO A 449 -8.82 13.62 -26.81
C PRO A 449 -9.38 12.25 -27.21
N THR A 450 -9.17 11.80 -28.45
CA THR A 450 -9.58 10.47 -28.91
C THR A 450 -8.97 9.36 -28.05
N GLN A 451 -7.69 9.49 -27.66
CA GLN A 451 -7.03 8.52 -26.77
C GLN A 451 -7.62 8.56 -25.37
N ALA A 452 -7.95 9.74 -24.87
CA ALA A 452 -8.64 9.93 -23.59
C ALA A 452 -10.01 9.25 -23.59
N ASP A 453 -10.81 9.45 -24.65
CA ASP A 453 -12.15 8.88 -24.79
C ASP A 453 -12.10 7.35 -24.87
N GLU A 454 -11.18 6.79 -25.66
CA GLU A 454 -11.00 5.34 -25.74
C GLU A 454 -10.55 4.73 -24.40
N CYS A 455 -9.80 5.45 -23.59
CA CYS A 455 -9.44 5.01 -22.24
C CYS A 455 -10.62 5.06 -21.28
N THR A 456 -11.44 6.12 -21.32
CA THR A 456 -12.60 6.22 -20.43
C THR A 456 -13.65 5.15 -20.70
N LYS A 457 -13.82 4.70 -21.95
CA LYS A 457 -14.69 3.56 -22.32
C LYS A 457 -14.27 2.25 -21.65
N LYS A 458 -13.01 2.11 -21.23
CA LYS A 458 -12.51 0.94 -20.50
C LYS A 458 -12.77 1.00 -19.00
N ILE A 459 -13.31 2.11 -18.48
CA ILE A 459 -13.71 2.24 -17.07
C ILE A 459 -15.17 1.81 -16.97
N ARG A 460 -15.42 0.68 -16.28
CA ARG A 460 -16.73 0.04 -16.23
C ARG A 460 -17.09 -0.41 -14.82
N GLN A 461 -18.38 -0.59 -14.58
CA GLN A 461 -18.88 -1.27 -13.39
C GLN A 461 -18.74 -2.78 -13.56
N LEU A 462 -18.57 -3.45 -12.42
CA LEU A 462 -18.46 -4.90 -12.30
C LEU A 462 -19.61 -5.42 -11.45
N ILE A 463 -20.38 -6.39 -11.95
CA ILE A 463 -21.31 -7.14 -11.11
C ILE A 463 -20.59 -8.34 -10.52
N HIS A 464 -20.73 -8.52 -9.23
CA HIS A 464 -20.12 -9.59 -8.45
C HIS A 464 -21.19 -10.37 -7.69
N CYS A 465 -21.18 -11.70 -7.84
CA CYS A 465 -21.99 -12.61 -7.05
C CYS A 465 -21.27 -12.92 -5.73
N GLN A 466 -21.83 -12.48 -4.59
CA GLN A 466 -21.24 -12.72 -3.26
C GLN A 466 -21.27 -14.19 -2.83
N TRP A 467 -22.10 -15.03 -3.50
CA TRP A 467 -22.24 -16.44 -3.18
C TRP A 467 -21.16 -17.30 -3.85
N CYS A 468 -21.08 -17.25 -5.19
CA CYS A 468 -20.17 -18.10 -5.96
C CYS A 468 -18.95 -17.37 -6.48
N GLU A 469 -18.85 -16.04 -6.28
CA GLU A 469 -17.81 -15.15 -6.77
C GLU A 469 -17.69 -15.00 -8.28
N GLU A 470 -18.74 -15.41 -9.04
CA GLU A 470 -18.83 -15.03 -10.44
C GLU A 470 -18.97 -13.51 -10.60
N ARG A 471 -18.41 -13.01 -11.68
CA ARG A 471 -18.30 -11.60 -11.95
C ARG A 471 -18.27 -11.32 -13.44
N VAL A 472 -18.80 -10.17 -13.81
CA VAL A 472 -18.83 -9.70 -15.19
C VAL A 472 -18.77 -8.17 -15.23
N PHE A 473 -17.98 -7.61 -16.13
CA PHE A 473 -18.04 -6.18 -16.41
C PHE A 473 -19.33 -5.86 -17.17
N LEU A 474 -20.08 -4.85 -16.69
CA LEU A 474 -21.26 -4.38 -17.37
C LEU A 474 -20.94 -3.95 -18.80
N LYS A 475 -21.79 -4.32 -19.75
CA LYS A 475 -21.70 -3.86 -21.13
C LYS A 475 -21.95 -2.35 -21.20
N ALA A 476 -21.22 -1.64 -22.06
CA ALA A 476 -21.50 -0.23 -22.30
C ALA A 476 -22.90 -0.07 -22.88
N GLY A 477 -23.69 0.86 -22.34
CA GLY A 477 -25.06 1.10 -22.79
C GLY A 477 -26.15 0.26 -22.12
N SER A 478 -25.79 -0.60 -21.14
CA SER A 478 -26.78 -1.44 -20.41
C SER A 478 -27.68 -0.67 -19.43
N MET A 479 -27.72 0.65 -19.47
CA MET A 479 -28.47 1.48 -18.52
C MET A 479 -29.99 1.33 -18.61
N VAL A 480 -30.50 0.57 -19.58
CA VAL A 480 -31.93 0.36 -19.82
C VAL A 480 -32.40 -1.08 -19.48
N GLU A 481 -31.51 -1.95 -19.00
CA GLU A 481 -31.90 -3.29 -18.58
C GLU A 481 -32.56 -3.26 -17.20
N ASP A 482 -33.77 -3.77 -17.08
CA ASP A 482 -34.53 -3.87 -15.81
C ASP A 482 -33.82 -4.72 -14.75
N ASN A 483 -32.93 -5.60 -15.15
CA ASN A 483 -32.17 -6.49 -14.26
C ASN A 483 -30.74 -6.74 -14.76
N LEU A 484 -29.83 -5.90 -14.32
CA LEU A 484 -28.39 -6.00 -14.63
C LEU A 484 -27.76 -7.33 -14.19
N TYR A 485 -28.31 -7.98 -13.17
CA TYR A 485 -27.79 -9.24 -12.63
C TYR A 485 -27.95 -10.43 -13.56
N ARG A 486 -28.80 -10.33 -14.60
CA ARG A 486 -28.91 -11.34 -15.69
C ARG A 486 -27.64 -11.47 -16.52
N GLN A 487 -26.74 -10.49 -16.47
CA GLN A 487 -25.44 -10.58 -17.15
C GLN A 487 -24.45 -11.50 -16.41
N LEU A 488 -24.71 -11.85 -15.13
CA LEU A 488 -23.88 -12.83 -14.41
C LEU A 488 -24.03 -14.22 -15.04
N PRO A 489 -22.92 -14.95 -15.21
CA PRO A 489 -22.96 -16.32 -15.75
C PRO A 489 -23.52 -17.36 -14.75
N CYS A 490 -23.96 -16.94 -13.57
CA CYS A 490 -24.57 -17.80 -12.55
C CYS A 490 -26.02 -17.40 -12.26
N ASN A 491 -26.81 -18.37 -11.76
CA ASN A 491 -28.23 -18.19 -11.40
C ASN A 491 -28.42 -17.99 -9.88
N CYS A 492 -27.35 -17.71 -9.11
CA CYS A 492 -27.44 -17.57 -7.64
C CYS A 492 -28.41 -16.47 -7.22
N HIS A 493 -28.51 -15.38 -7.97
CA HIS A 493 -29.43 -14.27 -7.69
C HIS A 493 -30.91 -14.64 -7.84
N GLY A 494 -31.23 -15.62 -8.71
CA GLY A 494 -32.58 -16.15 -8.82
C GLY A 494 -32.94 -17.15 -7.74
N SER A 495 -31.98 -17.98 -7.34
CA SER A 495 -32.16 -18.99 -6.28
C SER A 495 -32.14 -18.41 -4.86
N MET A 496 -31.45 -17.30 -4.65
CA MET A 496 -31.26 -16.64 -3.38
C MET A 496 -31.56 -15.14 -3.54
N PRO A 497 -32.81 -14.70 -3.50
CA PRO A 497 -33.19 -13.31 -3.66
C PRO A 497 -32.61 -12.42 -2.54
N GLY A 498 -32.37 -11.16 -2.85
CA GLY A 498 -31.81 -10.19 -1.93
C GLY A 498 -30.38 -9.77 -2.26
N LYS A 499 -29.46 -9.75 -1.28
CA LYS A 499 -28.10 -9.22 -1.41
C LYS A 499 -27.09 -10.19 -2.03
N THR A 500 -27.49 -11.07 -2.94
CA THR A 500 -26.61 -12.08 -3.55
C THR A 500 -25.64 -11.48 -4.55
N ALA A 501 -26.05 -10.47 -5.29
CA ALA A 501 -25.21 -9.78 -6.26
C ALA A 501 -25.05 -8.30 -5.88
N VAL A 502 -23.86 -7.77 -6.12
CA VAL A 502 -23.51 -6.36 -5.83
C VAL A 502 -22.78 -5.76 -7.02
N GLU A 503 -22.97 -4.46 -7.20
CA GLU A 503 -22.23 -3.67 -8.15
C GLU A 503 -20.96 -3.11 -7.50
N LEU A 504 -19.81 -3.28 -8.17
CA LEU A 504 -18.50 -2.80 -7.76
C LEU A 504 -17.94 -1.86 -8.82
N GLY A 505 -17.13 -0.92 -8.41
CA GLY A 505 -16.48 -0.04 -9.37
C GLY A 505 -16.75 1.44 -9.12
N PRO A 506 -16.40 2.28 -10.12
CA PRO A 506 -15.88 1.94 -11.45
C PRO A 506 -14.45 1.40 -11.44
N LEU A 507 -14.17 0.41 -12.29
CA LEU A 507 -12.91 -0.31 -12.41
C LEU A 507 -12.38 -0.29 -13.86
N TRP A 508 -11.08 -0.48 -14.00
CA TRP A 508 -10.47 -0.66 -15.32
C TRP A 508 -10.78 -2.06 -15.86
N ALA A 509 -11.47 -2.13 -16.99
CA ALA A 509 -11.85 -3.38 -17.67
C ALA A 509 -10.82 -3.82 -18.73
N GLY A 510 -9.86 -2.95 -19.10
CA GLY A 510 -8.82 -3.26 -20.08
C GLY A 510 -7.69 -4.12 -19.53
N PRO A 511 -6.67 -4.40 -20.38
CA PRO A 511 -5.47 -5.14 -19.99
C PRO A 511 -4.70 -4.48 -18.83
N LEU A 512 -4.06 -5.31 -17.99
CA LEU A 512 -3.20 -4.87 -16.89
C LEU A 512 -1.69 -4.93 -17.25
N PHE A 513 -1.37 -5.53 -18.39
CA PHE A 513 0.01 -5.80 -18.81
C PHE A 513 0.20 -5.53 -20.30
N ASN A 514 1.40 -5.09 -20.67
CA ASN A 514 1.92 -5.15 -22.03
C ASN A 514 3.04 -6.19 -22.07
N THR A 515 2.80 -7.32 -22.76
CA THR A 515 3.72 -8.47 -22.80
C THR A 515 5.07 -8.10 -23.39
N GLY A 516 5.09 -7.31 -24.47
CA GLY A 516 6.34 -6.85 -25.12
C GLY A 516 7.18 -6.01 -24.17
N PHE A 517 6.54 -5.10 -23.43
CA PHE A 517 7.21 -4.28 -22.42
C PHE A 517 7.77 -5.14 -21.26
N LEU A 518 7.00 -6.11 -20.77
CA LEU A 518 7.45 -7.02 -19.71
C LEU A 518 8.67 -7.86 -20.12
N ARG A 519 8.72 -8.30 -21.38
CA ARG A 519 9.87 -9.04 -21.90
C ARG A 519 11.12 -8.18 -21.90
N ARG A 520 11.03 -6.91 -22.31
CA ARG A 520 12.15 -5.95 -22.23
C ARG A 520 12.53 -5.66 -20.78
N MET A 521 11.57 -5.53 -19.87
CA MET A 521 11.88 -5.40 -18.44
C MET A 521 12.63 -6.62 -17.89
N LEU A 522 12.32 -7.84 -18.36
CA LEU A 522 13.09 -9.03 -17.99
C LEU A 522 14.52 -8.93 -18.48
N PHE A 523 14.72 -8.46 -19.71
CA PHE A 523 16.06 -8.23 -20.26
C PHE A 523 16.84 -7.19 -19.43
N ALA A 524 16.22 -6.04 -19.11
CA ALA A 524 16.82 -5.02 -18.25
C ALA A 524 17.16 -5.57 -16.85
N ALA A 525 16.29 -6.42 -16.27
CA ALA A 525 16.54 -7.06 -14.96
C ALA A 525 17.76 -8.00 -15.01
N VAL A 526 17.95 -8.72 -16.10
CA VAL A 526 19.14 -9.58 -16.32
C VAL A 526 20.38 -8.73 -16.52
N HIS A 527 20.31 -7.71 -17.38
CA HIS A 527 21.43 -6.81 -17.69
C HIS A 527 21.98 -6.12 -16.43
N HIS A 528 21.10 -5.67 -15.55
CA HIS A 528 21.47 -5.00 -14.29
C HIS A 528 21.59 -5.94 -13.08
N SER A 529 21.68 -7.27 -13.29
CA SER A 529 21.85 -8.29 -12.23
C SER A 529 20.81 -8.18 -11.10
N MET A 530 19.55 -7.96 -11.48
CA MET A 530 18.41 -7.89 -10.54
C MET A 530 17.71 -9.24 -10.44
N ASP A 531 18.39 -10.26 -9.90
CA ASP A 531 17.89 -11.64 -9.85
C ASP A 531 16.60 -11.78 -9.03
N ASP A 532 16.42 -10.95 -8.00
CA ASP A 532 15.27 -11.01 -7.10
C ASP A 532 13.93 -10.83 -7.81
N ILE A 533 13.85 -9.99 -8.85
CA ILE A 533 12.58 -9.71 -9.54
C ILE A 533 12.34 -10.59 -10.77
N GLN A 534 13.35 -11.28 -11.30
CA GLN A 534 13.19 -12.09 -12.49
C GLN A 534 12.07 -13.14 -12.39
N PRO A 535 11.91 -13.88 -11.25
CA PRO A 535 10.80 -14.82 -11.09
C PRO A 535 9.43 -14.14 -11.17
N LEU A 536 9.31 -12.94 -10.59
CA LEU A 536 8.08 -12.17 -10.66
C LEU A 536 7.79 -11.72 -12.10
N VAL A 537 8.76 -11.13 -12.80
CA VAL A 537 8.58 -10.66 -14.18
C VAL A 537 8.25 -11.83 -15.12
N LYS A 538 8.91 -13.00 -14.98
CA LYS A 538 8.55 -14.23 -15.71
C LYS A 538 7.10 -14.66 -15.45
N THR A 539 6.65 -14.57 -14.19
CA THR A 539 5.25 -14.86 -13.84
C THR A 539 4.30 -13.87 -14.51
N LEU A 540 4.63 -12.57 -14.53
CA LEU A 540 3.82 -11.53 -15.19
C LEU A 540 3.73 -11.73 -16.70
N ILE A 541 4.82 -12.17 -17.36
CA ILE A 541 4.82 -12.51 -18.78
C ILE A 541 3.84 -13.68 -19.03
N CYS A 542 3.98 -14.78 -18.27
CA CYS A 542 3.06 -15.92 -18.39
C CYS A 542 1.61 -15.52 -18.10
N GLU A 543 1.39 -14.67 -17.11
CA GLU A 543 0.06 -14.15 -16.75
C GLU A 543 -0.52 -13.29 -17.87
N SER A 544 0.27 -12.42 -18.49
CA SER A 544 -0.16 -11.56 -19.59
C SER A 544 -0.58 -12.35 -20.84
N GLU A 545 0.02 -13.50 -21.07
CA GLU A 545 -0.27 -14.41 -22.18
C GLU A 545 -1.28 -15.51 -21.80
N CYS A 546 -1.62 -15.64 -20.54
CA CYS A 546 -2.39 -16.75 -19.99
C CYS A 546 -1.79 -18.11 -20.38
N THR A 547 -0.47 -18.28 -20.16
CA THR A 547 0.32 -19.46 -20.50
C THR A 547 1.10 -19.99 -19.31
N THR A 548 1.63 -21.21 -19.40
CA THR A 548 2.53 -21.78 -18.37
C THR A 548 3.97 -21.81 -18.86
N LEU A 549 4.94 -21.73 -17.97
CA LEU A 549 6.38 -21.77 -18.29
C LEU A 549 6.78 -23.03 -19.11
N LYS A 550 6.05 -24.13 -19.01
CA LYS A 550 6.31 -25.36 -19.76
C LYS A 550 5.99 -25.26 -21.23
N SER A 551 5.10 -24.38 -21.65
CA SER A 551 4.78 -24.17 -23.08
C SER A 551 5.92 -23.49 -23.86
N PHE A 552 6.88 -22.88 -23.16
CA PHE A 552 8.07 -22.30 -23.80
C PHE A 552 9.14 -23.33 -24.19
N SER A 553 9.14 -24.54 -23.60
CA SER A 553 10.18 -25.54 -23.82
C SER A 553 9.79 -26.64 -24.83
N SER A 554 8.57 -26.67 -25.36
CA SER A 554 8.13 -27.74 -26.26
C SER A 554 8.51 -27.55 -27.74
N HIS A 555 9.26 -26.52 -28.09
CA HIS A 555 9.74 -26.28 -29.47
C HIS A 555 11.26 -26.30 -29.60
N GLY A 556 11.98 -27.06 -28.79
CA GLY A 556 13.44 -27.20 -28.94
C GLY A 556 14.09 -28.09 -27.90
N HIS A 557 14.73 -29.12 -28.39
CA HIS A 557 15.53 -30.12 -27.69
C HIS A 557 16.13 -29.76 -26.31
N SER A 558 15.95 -30.73 -25.40
CA SER A 558 16.65 -30.91 -24.11
C SER A 558 18.08 -30.38 -24.10
N LEU A 559 18.40 -29.42 -23.26
CA LEU A 559 19.74 -29.21 -22.73
C LEU A 559 19.69 -28.53 -21.35
N HIS A 560 20.46 -29.09 -20.44
CA HIS A 560 20.67 -28.65 -19.06
C HIS A 560 21.25 -27.23 -18.98
N THR A 561 20.75 -26.45 -18.06
CA THR A 561 21.28 -25.32 -17.28
C THR A 561 20.45 -24.04 -17.37
N ASN A 562 20.22 -23.40 -16.21
CA ASN A 562 19.45 -22.16 -16.04
C ASN A 562 19.95 -20.93 -16.86
N GLN A 563 21.14 -20.99 -17.44
CA GLN A 563 21.69 -19.94 -18.33
C GLN A 563 21.18 -20.03 -19.77
N VAL A 564 20.72 -21.22 -20.22
CA VAL A 564 20.28 -21.45 -21.60
C VAL A 564 18.86 -20.92 -21.85
N GLU A 565 17.98 -20.94 -20.84
CA GLU A 565 16.61 -20.42 -21.00
C GLU A 565 16.57 -18.90 -21.24
N CYS A 566 17.49 -18.15 -20.63
CA CYS A 566 17.62 -16.72 -20.88
C CYS A 566 18.14 -16.44 -22.31
N GLY A 567 19.10 -17.24 -22.80
CA GLY A 567 19.69 -17.11 -24.14
C GLY A 567 18.69 -17.39 -25.27
N VAL A 568 17.70 -18.29 -25.08
CA VAL A 568 16.69 -18.57 -26.10
C VAL A 568 15.68 -17.42 -26.22
N VAL A 569 15.27 -16.82 -25.12
CA VAL A 569 14.39 -15.63 -25.13
C VAL A 569 15.09 -14.45 -25.80
N ILE A 570 16.39 -14.24 -25.52
CA ILE A 570 17.19 -13.17 -26.12
C ILE A 570 17.37 -13.39 -27.64
N LYS A 571 17.67 -14.60 -28.09
CA LYS A 571 17.84 -14.91 -29.55
C LYS A 571 16.51 -14.78 -30.30
N THR A 572 15.36 -15.08 -29.67
CA THR A 572 14.04 -14.93 -30.29
C THR A 572 13.66 -13.44 -30.41
N LEU A 573 14.04 -12.61 -29.46
CA LEU A 573 13.85 -11.15 -29.51
C LEU A 573 14.74 -10.51 -30.59
N GLN A 574 16.01 -10.89 -30.69
CA GLN A 574 16.92 -10.40 -31.73
C GLN A 574 16.47 -10.75 -33.14
N LYS A 575 15.91 -11.96 -33.36
CA LYS A 575 15.35 -12.35 -34.65
C LYS A 575 14.07 -11.59 -35.04
N ALA A 576 13.30 -11.12 -34.06
CA ALA A 576 12.09 -10.31 -34.29
C ALA A 576 12.45 -8.85 -34.63
N GLU A 577 13.60 -8.34 -34.16
CA GLU A 577 14.10 -7.00 -34.47
C GLU A 577 14.76 -6.94 -35.85
N GLU A 578 15.47 -7.99 -36.28
CA GLU A 578 16.02 -8.10 -37.63
C GLU A 578 14.95 -8.15 -38.73
N ALA A 579 13.72 -8.54 -38.41
CA ALA A 579 12.60 -8.57 -39.34
C ALA A 579 11.88 -7.22 -39.52
N THR A 580 12.26 -6.18 -38.79
CA THR A 580 11.59 -4.86 -38.79
C THR A 580 12.48 -3.68 -39.19
N SER A 581 13.74 -3.89 -39.62
CA SER A 581 14.58 -2.81 -40.16
C SER A 581 14.22 -2.48 -41.61
N PRO A 582 13.87 -1.22 -41.95
CA PRO A 582 13.61 -0.82 -43.32
C PRO A 582 14.92 -0.65 -44.07
N ASP A 583 15.04 -1.38 -45.16
CA ASP A 583 16.12 -1.24 -46.14
C ASP A 583 16.15 0.18 -46.75
N GLN A 584 17.27 0.86 -46.59
CA GLN A 584 17.51 2.17 -47.21
C GLN A 584 18.18 1.94 -48.56
N SER A 585 17.42 1.86 -49.63
CA SER A 585 17.82 2.38 -50.94
C SER A 585 16.70 2.24 -51.97
N GLY A 586 16.30 3.36 -52.57
CA GLY A 586 15.46 3.24 -53.78
C GLY A 586 14.55 4.43 -54.07
N LYS A 587 15.00 5.29 -54.92
CA LYS A 587 14.46 6.45 -55.58
C LYS A 587 12.94 6.45 -55.82
N ARG A 588 12.32 7.62 -55.55
CA ARG A 588 10.97 8.03 -55.88
C ARG A 588 10.62 7.85 -57.36
N LYS A 589 9.49 7.21 -57.64
CA LYS A 589 8.63 7.52 -58.79
C LYS A 589 7.22 7.67 -58.30
N ILE A 590 6.67 8.84 -58.59
CA ILE A 590 5.29 9.22 -58.36
C ILE A 590 4.45 8.58 -59.45
N THR A 591 3.48 7.76 -59.10
CA THR A 591 2.27 7.50 -59.91
C THR A 591 1.09 7.45 -58.96
N GLU A 592 0.16 8.37 -59.18
CA GLU A 592 -1.16 8.40 -58.59
C GLU A 592 -1.97 7.20 -59.07
N GLU A 593 -2.42 6.35 -58.11
CA GLU A 593 -3.61 5.52 -58.34
C GLU A 593 -4.37 5.32 -57.03
N SER A 594 -5.66 5.50 -57.17
CA SER A 594 -6.80 5.50 -56.25
C SER A 594 -6.74 4.55 -55.04
N GLY A 595 -7.24 5.13 -53.97
CA GLY A 595 -7.63 4.64 -52.66
C GLY A 595 -7.98 3.18 -52.48
N ASN A 596 -7.16 2.50 -51.72
CA ASN A 596 -7.59 1.42 -50.84
C ASN A 596 -6.97 1.66 -49.46
N VAL A 597 -7.80 2.21 -48.56
CA VAL A 597 -7.45 2.33 -47.12
C VAL A 597 -7.31 0.89 -46.62
N LEU A 598 -6.07 0.44 -46.46
CA LEU A 598 -5.72 -0.78 -45.75
C LEU A 598 -6.24 -0.62 -44.29
N LYS A 599 -7.39 -1.20 -44.01
CA LYS A 599 -7.88 -1.40 -42.65
C LYS A 599 -6.82 -2.14 -41.86
N LYS A 600 -6.23 -1.48 -40.85
CA LYS A 600 -5.40 -2.15 -39.84
C LYS A 600 -6.18 -3.39 -39.37
N PRO A 601 -5.55 -4.59 -39.28
CA PRO A 601 -6.21 -5.74 -38.72
C PRO A 601 -6.73 -5.38 -37.34
N LYS A 602 -8.00 -5.66 -37.08
CA LYS A 602 -8.55 -5.59 -35.72
C LYS A 602 -7.69 -6.53 -34.86
N PRO A 603 -7.19 -6.08 -33.68
CA PRO A 603 -6.54 -6.99 -32.78
C PRO A 603 -7.52 -8.11 -32.45
N ASP A 604 -7.06 -9.34 -32.62
CA ASP A 604 -7.84 -10.55 -32.39
C ASP A 604 -8.32 -10.54 -30.93
N ALA A 605 -9.60 -10.38 -30.70
CA ALA A 605 -10.21 -10.31 -29.36
C ALA A 605 -10.02 -11.62 -28.55
N SER A 606 -9.47 -12.67 -29.20
CA SER A 606 -9.18 -13.97 -28.60
C SER A 606 -7.85 -14.03 -27.82
N LEU A 607 -6.98 -13.00 -27.93
CA LEU A 607 -5.63 -13.01 -27.34
C LEU A 607 -5.53 -12.24 -26.02
N GLU A 608 -6.55 -11.50 -25.60
CA GLU A 608 -6.52 -10.81 -24.32
C GLU A 608 -6.53 -11.79 -23.15
N HIS A 609 -5.73 -11.51 -22.10
CA HIS A 609 -5.76 -12.32 -20.89
C HIS A 609 -7.12 -12.16 -20.18
N PRO A 610 -7.72 -13.26 -19.69
CA PRO A 610 -9.00 -13.20 -18.99
C PRO A 610 -8.92 -12.27 -17.77
N PRO A 611 -9.91 -11.38 -17.54
CA PRO A 611 -9.93 -10.56 -16.34
C PRO A 611 -10.17 -11.43 -15.11
N PHE A 612 -9.46 -11.14 -14.02
CA PHE A 612 -9.50 -11.82 -12.75
C PHE A 612 -9.02 -13.28 -12.78
N TYR A 613 -8.89 -13.88 -11.61
CA TYR A 613 -8.45 -15.24 -11.39
C TYR A 613 -9.44 -15.97 -10.45
N TYR A 614 -9.37 -17.30 -10.40
CA TYR A 614 -10.09 -18.11 -9.42
C TYR A 614 -9.09 -18.66 -8.39
N SER A 615 -9.44 -18.59 -7.10
CA SER A 615 -8.68 -19.24 -6.03
C SER A 615 -9.12 -20.71 -5.88
N ILE A 616 -8.16 -21.64 -5.92
CA ILE A 616 -8.45 -23.06 -5.70
C ILE A 616 -9.03 -23.27 -4.30
N HIS A 617 -8.52 -22.55 -3.30
CA HIS A 617 -8.98 -22.69 -1.91
C HIS A 617 -10.43 -22.22 -1.74
N ARG A 618 -10.84 -21.16 -2.42
CA ARG A 618 -12.23 -20.66 -2.35
C ARG A 618 -13.22 -21.69 -2.92
N HIS A 619 -12.81 -22.43 -3.93
CA HIS A 619 -13.63 -23.42 -4.61
C HIS A 619 -13.30 -24.86 -4.18
N SER A 620 -12.60 -25.03 -3.05
CA SER A 620 -12.29 -26.34 -2.49
C SER A 620 -13.57 -27.15 -2.21
N ILE A 621 -13.47 -28.47 -2.41
CA ILE A 621 -14.58 -29.39 -2.22
C ILE A 621 -14.45 -30.01 -0.85
N ARG A 622 -15.50 -29.88 -0.03
CA ARG A 622 -15.50 -30.42 1.34
C ARG A 622 -15.34 -31.96 1.31
N GLY A 623 -14.41 -32.47 2.12
CA GLY A 623 -14.12 -33.91 2.20
C GLY A 623 -13.24 -34.44 1.08
N MET A 624 -12.62 -33.57 0.26
CA MET A 624 -11.72 -33.98 -0.81
C MET A 624 -10.37 -33.26 -0.71
N ASN A 625 -9.30 -33.95 -1.04
CA ASN A 625 -7.96 -33.41 -1.23
C ASN A 625 -7.85 -32.82 -2.63
N MET A 626 -7.58 -31.50 -2.71
CA MET A 626 -7.42 -30.79 -3.97
C MET A 626 -6.07 -31.13 -4.62
N PRO A 627 -5.99 -31.18 -5.97
CA PRO A 627 -4.73 -31.35 -6.66
C PRO A 627 -3.79 -30.17 -6.35
N LYS A 628 -2.47 -30.44 -6.29
CA LYS A 628 -1.46 -29.38 -6.18
C LYS A 628 -1.59 -28.40 -7.38
N LEU A 629 -1.36 -27.10 -7.16
CA LEU A 629 -1.56 -26.06 -8.16
C LEU A 629 -0.95 -26.40 -9.53
N ASN A 630 0.31 -26.84 -9.59
CA ASN A 630 0.97 -27.18 -10.86
C ASN A 630 0.29 -28.31 -11.62
N LYS A 631 -0.20 -29.34 -10.90
CA LYS A 631 -0.98 -30.41 -11.53
C LYS A 631 -2.34 -29.93 -12.01
N PHE A 632 -2.96 -29.04 -11.25
CA PHE A 632 -4.26 -28.49 -11.63
C PHE A 632 -4.17 -27.60 -12.88
N LEU A 633 -3.12 -26.78 -13.00
CA LEU A 633 -2.83 -26.04 -14.23
C LEU A 633 -2.68 -26.98 -15.43
N GLN A 634 -1.98 -28.09 -15.26
CA GLN A 634 -1.82 -29.11 -16.30
C GLN A 634 -3.18 -29.72 -16.71
N TYR A 635 -4.03 -30.10 -15.74
CA TYR A 635 -5.36 -30.67 -16.01
C TYR A 635 -6.28 -29.69 -16.75
N LEU A 636 -6.22 -28.40 -16.44
CA LEU A 636 -6.95 -27.37 -17.19
C LEU A 636 -6.41 -27.22 -18.62
N THR A 637 -5.08 -27.28 -18.81
CA THR A 637 -4.48 -27.25 -20.16
C THR A 637 -4.88 -28.47 -20.98
N GLU A 638 -4.84 -29.66 -20.38
CA GLU A 638 -5.31 -30.92 -21.01
C GLU A 638 -6.80 -30.87 -21.37
N ALA A 639 -7.59 -30.12 -20.62
CA ALA A 639 -8.99 -29.86 -20.91
C ALA A 639 -9.21 -28.79 -22.01
N GLY A 640 -8.14 -28.24 -22.58
CA GLY A 640 -8.18 -27.27 -23.68
C GLY A 640 -8.28 -25.81 -23.27
N PHE A 641 -8.12 -25.47 -21.98
CA PHE A 641 -8.20 -24.10 -21.50
C PHE A 641 -6.82 -23.44 -21.45
N ARG A 642 -6.77 -22.14 -21.71
CA ARG A 642 -5.63 -21.29 -21.45
C ARG A 642 -5.51 -21.08 -19.95
N VAL A 643 -4.31 -21.21 -19.39
CA VAL A 643 -4.09 -21.09 -17.96
C VAL A 643 -2.75 -20.47 -17.64
N SER A 644 -2.70 -19.70 -16.56
CA SER A 644 -1.47 -19.22 -15.94
C SER A 644 -1.61 -19.15 -14.43
N ARG A 645 -0.48 -19.06 -13.75
CA ARG A 645 -0.43 -18.55 -12.39
C ARG A 645 -0.74 -17.06 -12.41
N THR A 646 -1.13 -16.51 -11.28
CA THR A 646 -1.22 -15.07 -11.08
C THR A 646 -0.29 -14.63 -9.97
N HIS A 647 0.27 -13.42 -10.09
CA HIS A 647 1.07 -12.82 -9.02
C HIS A 647 0.21 -12.29 -7.86
N PHE A 648 -1.09 -12.08 -8.09
CA PHE A 648 -2.01 -11.56 -7.08
C PHE A 648 -2.28 -12.54 -5.95
N ASP A 649 -2.26 -13.84 -6.24
CA ASP A 649 -2.54 -14.92 -5.27
C ASP A 649 -1.68 -16.15 -5.60
N PRO A 650 -0.88 -16.68 -4.65
CA PRO A 650 -0.05 -17.86 -4.87
C PRO A 650 -0.86 -19.12 -5.21
N THR A 651 -2.16 -19.15 -4.87
CA THR A 651 -3.09 -20.26 -5.18
C THR A 651 -4.08 -19.92 -6.27
N GLY A 652 -3.96 -18.74 -6.86
CA GLY A 652 -4.82 -18.23 -7.91
C GLY A 652 -4.47 -18.81 -9.28
N VAL A 653 -5.51 -19.07 -10.06
CA VAL A 653 -5.42 -19.54 -11.44
C VAL A 653 -6.17 -18.58 -12.35
N ARG A 654 -5.45 -17.99 -13.29
CA ARG A 654 -6.04 -17.22 -14.38
C ARG A 654 -6.34 -18.18 -15.53
N THR A 655 -7.56 -18.14 -16.05
CA THR A 655 -8.01 -19.05 -17.13
C THR A 655 -9.20 -18.44 -17.88
N ASP A 656 -9.37 -18.85 -19.13
CA ASP A 656 -10.55 -18.57 -19.92
C ASP A 656 -11.71 -19.57 -19.67
N ALA A 657 -11.47 -20.60 -18.85
CA ALA A 657 -12.53 -21.49 -18.38
C ALA A 657 -13.56 -20.72 -17.54
N THR A 658 -14.85 -20.98 -17.74
CA THR A 658 -15.90 -20.51 -16.84
C THR A 658 -15.76 -21.15 -15.46
N LEU A 659 -16.34 -20.55 -14.41
CA LEU A 659 -16.30 -21.13 -13.07
C LEU A 659 -16.88 -22.56 -13.03
N ALA A 660 -17.91 -22.83 -13.81
CA ALA A 660 -18.52 -24.16 -13.90
C ALA A 660 -17.51 -25.19 -14.47
N GLN A 661 -16.82 -24.86 -15.56
CA GLN A 661 -15.76 -25.68 -16.15
C GLN A 661 -14.57 -25.85 -15.22
N PHE A 662 -14.12 -24.77 -14.57
CA PHE A 662 -13.07 -24.81 -13.55
C PHE A 662 -13.40 -25.78 -12.42
N LYS A 663 -14.63 -25.70 -11.87
CA LYS A 663 -15.11 -26.61 -10.83
C LYS A 663 -15.25 -28.05 -11.33
N ALA A 664 -15.71 -28.28 -12.55
CA ALA A 664 -15.81 -29.61 -13.12
C ALA A 664 -14.44 -30.30 -13.21
N VAL A 665 -13.42 -29.60 -13.70
CA VAL A 665 -12.03 -30.12 -13.72
C VAL A 665 -11.52 -30.33 -12.30
N LEU A 666 -11.76 -29.41 -11.37
CA LEU A 666 -11.33 -29.53 -9.99
C LEU A 666 -11.95 -30.78 -9.31
N THR A 667 -13.25 -30.99 -9.51
CA THR A 667 -13.98 -32.17 -8.98
C THR A 667 -13.43 -33.45 -9.56
N LYS A 668 -13.20 -33.52 -10.88
CA LYS A 668 -12.69 -34.72 -11.57
C LYS A 668 -11.36 -35.22 -11.01
N TYR A 669 -10.48 -34.31 -10.60
CA TYR A 669 -9.11 -34.62 -10.17
C TYR A 669 -8.87 -34.48 -8.65
N SER A 670 -9.93 -34.25 -7.88
CA SER A 670 -9.88 -34.25 -6.41
C SER A 670 -10.10 -35.65 -5.87
N VAL A 671 -9.40 -36.01 -4.79
CA VAL A 671 -9.42 -37.35 -4.21
C VAL A 671 -10.10 -37.30 -2.82
N PRO A 672 -11.02 -38.23 -2.48
CA PRO A 672 -11.64 -38.27 -1.15
C PRO A 672 -10.59 -38.32 -0.02
N THR A 673 -10.85 -37.62 1.07
CA THR A 673 -9.94 -37.53 2.23
C THR A 673 -9.88 -38.85 3.03
N TYR A 674 -10.97 -39.65 2.94
CA TYR A 674 -11.06 -40.98 3.53
C TYR A 674 -11.14 -42.02 2.43
N THR A 675 -10.07 -42.80 2.20
CA THR A 675 -10.20 -44.11 1.61
C THR A 675 -10.78 -44.99 2.72
N ALA A 676 -11.97 -45.55 2.54
CA ALA A 676 -12.47 -46.60 3.41
C ALA A 676 -11.37 -47.67 3.51
N SER A 677 -10.78 -47.81 4.68
CA SER A 677 -9.93 -48.96 4.98
C SER A 677 -10.76 -50.20 4.67
N GLN A 678 -10.27 -51.08 3.79
CA GLN A 678 -10.80 -52.39 3.56
C GLN A 678 -10.82 -53.09 4.93
N THR A 679 -11.97 -53.14 5.58
CA THR A 679 -12.24 -54.06 6.65
C THR A 679 -12.23 -55.45 6.05
N GLY A 680 -11.22 -56.24 6.47
CA GLY A 680 -11.02 -57.62 6.07
C GLY A 680 -12.28 -58.43 6.26
N SER A 681 -12.54 -59.23 5.26
CA SER A 681 -13.47 -60.33 5.29
C SER A 681 -13.12 -61.30 6.40
N HIS A 682 -13.92 -61.37 7.46
CA HIS A 682 -14.13 -62.56 8.23
C HIS A 682 -15.56 -63.02 7.97
N GLY A 683 -15.67 -64.13 7.24
CA GLY A 683 -16.90 -64.83 7.03
C GLY A 683 -17.48 -65.37 8.32
N LEU A 684 -18.78 -65.25 8.47
CA LEU A 684 -19.62 -66.18 9.21
C LEU A 684 -21.01 -66.18 8.53
N SER A 685 -21.37 -67.37 8.15
CA SER A 685 -22.57 -67.81 7.49
C SER A 685 -23.86 -67.71 8.32
N THR A 686 -24.97 -67.68 7.60
CA THR A 686 -26.36 -68.04 8.01
C THR A 686 -27.06 -67.02 8.92
N GLU A 687 -28.28 -66.54 8.68
CA GLU A 687 -29.54 -67.20 8.33
C GLU A 687 -30.58 -66.18 7.80
N GLU A 688 -31.51 -66.67 7.03
CA GLU A 688 -32.69 -66.02 6.51
C GLU A 688 -33.62 -65.44 7.57
N GLY A 689 -34.25 -64.35 7.24
CA GLY A 689 -35.30 -63.74 8.06
C GLY A 689 -36.06 -62.68 7.29
N THR A 690 -36.93 -63.12 6.37
CA THR A 690 -38.03 -62.33 5.78
C THR A 690 -38.87 -61.66 6.84
N ARG A 691 -39.05 -60.31 6.74
CA ARG A 691 -40.32 -59.66 7.13
C ARG A 691 -40.56 -58.38 6.30
N LYS A 692 -41.67 -58.44 5.61
CA LYS A 692 -42.37 -57.38 4.88
C LYS A 692 -43.09 -56.40 5.84
N VAL A 693 -43.33 -55.20 5.33
CA VAL A 693 -44.46 -54.27 5.55
C VAL A 693 -44.34 -53.49 6.89
N GLU A 694 -44.31 -52.15 6.95
CA GLU A 694 -45.16 -51.10 6.30
C GLU A 694 -44.32 -49.83 6.03
#